data_29ad1825d96de8b2bba6a887ec770005
#
_entry.id   29ad1825d96de8b2bba6a887ec770005
#
_cell.length_a   1.000
_cell.length_b   1.000
_cell.length_c   1.000
_cell.angle_alpha   90.00
_cell.angle_beta   90.00
_cell.angle_gamma   90.00
#
_symmetry.space_group_name_H-M   'P 1'
#
loop_
_entity.id
_entity.type
_entity.pdbx_description
1 polymer ?
#
loop_
_entity_poly.entity_id
_entity_poly.type
_entity_poly.pdbx_seq_one_letter_code
_entity_poly.pdbx_strand_id
1 'polypeptide(L)'
;MMMHPQDPKSRDHNSLGFGVAGDVAILNDSYVVGQTGSSLNNGSVYIYKTNENEKLITDNIFPPNNIITGYMFGNSIDALGDFILIGAPHRTNNEGKSFLYMNINDQWELLQELIPKGLTVSSDFGSEVIITDQHIFIADQYYDEEKGAVFHFMKDSNSNEWEYASLITHSGIQKDGYFGHSISAHKNQLLIGSRNGNLAALYEYNNSQWEQKHVFKAEKYQSKGRYGFSVKLAEDRAIIGYPGYNSYGSVEIHALNNGTWYKSIEIMNPNGSKGSYFGSAISILNDRLLIGDYNGERSYIYRIQNDTYSLKQTFESPDLDNEGKFGRTLSMSADQIIIGATYGEKAYIYTLNESDTWSLSNNISSDNRIQSITGDIFPCENGMANNYECNNLDLMAFLTPANLTNGSNTELNDIWGWTDALTDKEYALVGLRLGTSFVDVTDPVNPIVLGVLPTQTNSSTWRDIKVYKDHAFIVADNAGSHGVQIFDLTQLRGVTDFTVFETTYHYDKVGSVHNIAINEDTGFAYAVGIGSASESQYVCGAHIIDINDPSDPSFAGCLSDNTTGRGNDGYVHDGQFVIYKGPDTKYFGKEIAFTANETALGIADVTDKSNLKIISKFDQSNFGYVHQGWLSEDHRYFFVNDELNEYYGTDKEQTTVIFDVSDLESPKILTIYKSGLKTIDHNNYVVGNLLYQSNYSTGLRVLNINNVEDPIEVAYFDTYRAGDVASFVGSWSNYPYFESGTILVSSIEEGLYIVKASDGGSLSTDKEVLIPDQFDLKQNYPNPFNPSTQIQYHLPVGGNVSLNVYNMLGEIVVELDNGFKNSGRHTVNFNGAMLPSGIYFYQLRSGDFVRTKKMTLMK
;
A
#
# COMPACT_ATOMS: atom_id res chain seq x y z
N MET A 1 9.24 0.53 -20.27
CA MET A 1 8.17 -0.48 -20.28
C MET A 1 8.45 -1.40 -19.12
N MET A 2 7.92 -1.10 -17.92
CA MET A 2 7.91 -2.12 -16.89
C MET A 2 7.35 -3.36 -17.55
N MET A 3 8.14 -4.43 -17.64
CA MET A 3 7.59 -5.72 -18.02
C MET A 3 6.53 -6.05 -16.96
N HIS A 4 5.26 -5.77 -17.29
CA HIS A 4 4.22 -6.56 -16.67
C HIS A 4 4.63 -8.02 -16.91
N PRO A 5 4.71 -8.85 -15.88
CA PRO A 5 4.60 -10.28 -16.10
C PRO A 5 3.33 -10.42 -16.93
N GLN A 6 3.43 -10.94 -18.13
CA GLN A 6 2.26 -11.21 -18.96
C GLN A 6 1.29 -11.97 -18.09
N ASP A 7 0.14 -11.36 -17.89
CA ASP A 7 -0.95 -11.87 -17.08
C ASP A 7 -1.19 -13.35 -17.47
N PRO A 8 -0.89 -14.32 -16.59
CA PRO A 8 -1.17 -15.69 -16.91
C PRO A 8 -2.68 -15.84 -16.93
N LYS A 9 -3.27 -15.85 -18.11
CA LYS A 9 -4.65 -16.18 -18.46
C LYS A 9 -5.63 -15.90 -17.34
N SER A 10 -6.43 -14.86 -17.49
CA SER A 10 -7.57 -14.43 -16.67
C SER A 10 -8.01 -15.49 -15.65
N ARG A 11 -7.36 -15.54 -14.52
CA ARG A 11 -7.82 -16.24 -13.34
C ARG A 11 -8.88 -15.35 -12.72
N ASP A 12 -9.92 -15.92 -12.17
CA ASP A 12 -11.05 -15.21 -11.52
C ASP A 12 -10.64 -14.28 -10.34
N HIS A 13 -9.35 -13.92 -10.25
CA HIS A 13 -8.74 -12.97 -9.32
C HIS A 13 -8.45 -11.62 -9.98
N ASN A 14 -9.05 -11.29 -11.12
CA ASN A 14 -9.04 -9.94 -11.68
C ASN A 14 -9.97 -9.01 -10.88
N SER A 15 -9.76 -8.93 -9.57
CA SER A 15 -10.21 -7.79 -8.81
C SER A 15 -9.03 -6.88 -8.60
N LEU A 16 -8.91 -5.88 -9.45
CA LEU A 16 -8.17 -4.64 -9.19
C LEU A 16 -8.86 -3.84 -8.06
N GLY A 17 -9.52 -4.51 -7.12
CA GLY A 17 -10.21 -3.90 -6.00
C GLY A 17 -9.23 -3.76 -4.84
N PHE A 18 -8.97 -2.54 -4.44
CA PHE A 18 -8.45 -2.20 -3.11
C PHE A 18 -9.57 -2.49 -2.11
N GLY A 19 -9.91 -3.76 -1.88
CA GLY A 19 -11.12 -4.09 -1.17
C GLY A 19 -10.92 -4.09 0.35
N VAL A 20 -11.50 -3.14 1.03
CA VAL A 20 -11.99 -3.37 2.39
C VAL A 20 -12.93 -4.58 2.35
N ALA A 21 -12.83 -5.46 3.34
CA ALA A 21 -13.56 -6.71 3.43
C ALA A 21 -13.15 -7.81 2.42
N GLY A 22 -11.84 -7.93 2.17
CA GLY A 22 -11.28 -9.14 1.55
C GLY A 22 -11.72 -10.36 2.32
N ASP A 23 -11.63 -10.30 3.64
CA ASP A 23 -12.30 -11.20 4.58
C ASP A 23 -12.74 -10.45 5.84
N VAL A 24 -13.68 -11.01 6.61
CA VAL A 24 -14.23 -10.40 7.81
C VAL A 24 -14.42 -11.42 8.93
N ALA A 25 -14.12 -11.00 10.17
CA ALA A 25 -14.40 -11.78 11.36
C ALA A 25 -14.99 -10.90 12.47
N ILE A 26 -15.78 -11.52 13.35
CA ILE A 26 -16.22 -10.90 14.60
C ILE A 26 -15.43 -11.53 15.74
N LEU A 27 -14.76 -10.69 16.51
CA LEU A 27 -13.94 -11.09 17.65
C LEU A 27 -14.40 -10.32 18.90
N ASN A 28 -15.08 -11.00 19.83
CA ASN A 28 -15.73 -10.36 20.97
C ASN A 28 -16.62 -9.19 20.51
N ASP A 29 -16.35 -7.96 20.95
CA ASP A 29 -17.07 -6.74 20.57
C ASP A 29 -16.38 -5.97 19.44
N SER A 30 -15.48 -6.63 18.69
CA SER A 30 -14.69 -6.02 17.63
C SER A 30 -14.99 -6.66 16.28
N TYR A 31 -14.86 -5.85 15.22
CA TYR A 31 -14.96 -6.30 13.84
C TYR A 31 -13.56 -6.29 13.22
N VAL A 32 -13.11 -7.42 12.74
CA VAL A 32 -11.83 -7.59 12.06
C VAL A 32 -12.10 -7.60 10.56
N VAL A 33 -11.43 -6.72 9.82
CA VAL A 33 -11.68 -6.52 8.39
C VAL A 33 -10.35 -6.49 7.64
N GLY A 34 -10.18 -7.41 6.69
CA GLY A 34 -9.01 -7.45 5.83
C GLY A 34 -9.14 -6.48 4.66
N GLN A 35 -8.14 -5.65 4.48
CA GLN A 35 -7.90 -4.95 3.23
C GLN A 35 -6.80 -5.67 2.49
N THR A 36 -7.17 -6.45 1.52
CA THR A 36 -6.20 -7.22 0.73
C THR A 36 -5.26 -6.29 -0.03
N GLY A 37 -3.98 -6.63 -0.05
CA GLY A 37 -2.97 -5.90 -0.79
C GLY A 37 -3.21 -5.87 -2.31
N SER A 38 -2.59 -4.92 -2.96
CA SER A 38 -2.57 -4.76 -4.41
C SER A 38 -1.20 -5.09 -5.00
N SER A 39 -0.98 -4.76 -6.26
CA SER A 39 0.36 -4.77 -6.84
C SER A 39 1.27 -3.67 -6.29
N LEU A 40 0.71 -2.72 -5.56
CA LEU A 40 1.42 -1.56 -5.01
C LEU A 40 1.45 -1.53 -3.48
N ASN A 41 0.55 -2.23 -2.79
CA ASN A 41 0.55 -2.33 -1.34
C ASN A 41 0.40 -3.76 -0.85
N ASN A 42 0.83 -4.01 0.38
CA ASN A 42 0.88 -5.35 0.98
C ASN A 42 -0.42 -5.76 1.67
N GLY A 43 -1.40 -4.87 1.74
CA GLY A 43 -2.62 -5.07 2.52
C GLY A 43 -2.47 -4.71 4.00
N SER A 44 -3.59 -4.70 4.70
CA SER A 44 -3.67 -4.42 6.14
C SER A 44 -4.89 -5.11 6.74
N VAL A 45 -4.89 -5.28 8.05
CA VAL A 45 -6.06 -5.76 8.78
C VAL A 45 -6.47 -4.69 9.79
N TYR A 46 -7.72 -4.29 9.76
CA TYR A 46 -8.30 -3.27 10.63
C TYR A 46 -9.19 -3.90 11.67
N ILE A 47 -9.10 -3.41 12.89
CA ILE A 47 -9.93 -3.85 14.00
C ILE A 47 -10.77 -2.66 14.46
N TYR A 48 -12.08 -2.77 14.29
CA TYR A 48 -13.03 -1.73 14.64
C TYR A 48 -13.72 -2.07 15.93
N LYS A 49 -13.71 -1.15 16.88
CA LYS A 49 -14.45 -1.23 18.14
C LYS A 49 -15.48 -0.10 18.18
N THR A 50 -16.65 -0.36 18.75
CA THR A 50 -17.65 0.68 19.00
C THR A 50 -17.34 1.35 20.32
N ASN A 51 -17.17 2.68 20.32
CA ASN A 51 -16.97 3.46 21.55
C ASN A 51 -18.30 3.79 22.25
N GLU A 52 -18.23 4.43 23.41
CA GLU A 52 -19.39 4.84 24.22
C GLU A 52 -20.40 5.75 23.47
N ASN A 53 -19.98 6.37 22.36
CA ASN A 53 -20.83 7.22 21.51
C ASN A 53 -21.31 6.51 20.24
N GLU A 54 -21.23 5.16 20.19
CA GLU A 54 -21.58 4.31 19.03
C GLU A 54 -20.72 4.58 17.76
N LYS A 55 -19.61 5.31 17.91
CA LYS A 55 -18.66 5.52 16.81
C LYS A 55 -17.66 4.36 16.74
N LEU A 56 -17.36 3.93 15.51
CA LEU A 56 -16.27 2.99 15.28
C LEU A 56 -14.92 3.69 15.49
N ILE A 57 -14.09 3.09 16.32
CA ILE A 57 -12.68 3.42 16.47
C ILE A 57 -11.86 2.29 15.88
N THR A 58 -10.72 2.64 15.28
CA THR A 58 -9.94 1.71 14.48
C THR A 58 -8.57 1.50 15.09
N ASP A 59 -8.16 0.24 15.14
CA ASP A 59 -6.79 -0.19 15.33
C ASP A 59 -6.32 -0.95 14.08
N ASN A 60 -5.03 -1.00 13.82
CA ASN A 60 -4.49 -1.56 12.57
C ASN A 60 -3.44 -2.63 12.87
N ILE A 61 -3.48 -3.71 12.10
CA ILE A 61 -2.36 -4.66 11.99
C ILE A 61 -1.77 -4.49 10.59
N PHE A 62 -0.54 -4.01 10.56
CA PHE A 62 0.25 -3.93 9.33
C PHE A 62 1.02 -5.23 9.09
N PRO A 63 1.32 -5.58 7.83
CA PRO A 63 2.18 -6.71 7.55
C PRO A 63 3.58 -6.48 8.12
N PRO A 64 4.30 -7.55 8.51
CA PRO A 64 5.70 -7.42 8.94
C PRO A 64 6.59 -6.81 7.87
N ASN A 65 7.65 -6.09 8.28
CA ASN A 65 8.60 -5.38 7.40
C ASN A 65 9.34 -6.27 6.36
N ASN A 66 9.23 -7.58 6.45
CA ASN A 66 9.78 -8.53 5.47
C ASN A 66 8.76 -8.95 4.40
N ILE A 67 7.57 -8.37 4.41
CA ILE A 67 6.55 -8.55 3.37
C ILE A 67 6.78 -7.49 2.29
N ILE A 68 7.09 -7.94 1.08
CA ILE A 68 7.24 -7.09 -0.11
C ILE A 68 5.89 -6.95 -0.84
N THR A 69 5.81 -6.03 -1.79
CA THR A 69 4.62 -5.85 -2.64
C THR A 69 4.21 -7.13 -3.36
N GLY A 70 2.91 -7.28 -3.57
CA GLY A 70 2.32 -8.46 -4.21
C GLY A 70 1.75 -9.49 -3.23
N TYR A 71 2.04 -9.40 -1.93
CA TYR A 71 1.31 -10.15 -0.92
C TYR A 71 -0.08 -9.57 -0.72
N MET A 72 -1.03 -10.45 -0.46
CA MET A 72 -2.41 -10.08 -0.16
C MET A 72 -2.67 -10.28 1.34
N PHE A 73 -1.93 -9.57 2.20
CA PHE A 73 -2.12 -9.64 3.64
C PHE A 73 -3.55 -9.23 4.00
N GLY A 74 -4.24 -10.03 4.82
CA GLY A 74 -5.65 -9.85 5.11
C GLY A 74 -6.60 -10.47 4.08
N ASN A 75 -6.09 -11.31 3.16
CA ASN A 75 -6.94 -12.04 2.20
C ASN A 75 -7.88 -13.05 2.86
N SER A 76 -7.40 -13.71 3.89
CA SER A 76 -8.19 -14.58 4.77
C SER A 76 -7.86 -14.27 6.22
N ILE A 77 -8.88 -14.32 7.07
CA ILE A 77 -8.78 -13.98 8.49
C ILE A 77 -9.62 -14.95 9.30
N ASP A 78 -9.07 -15.47 10.37
CA ASP A 78 -9.84 -16.08 11.42
C ASP A 78 -9.38 -15.59 12.80
N ALA A 79 -10.28 -15.53 13.76
CA ALA A 79 -10.03 -14.93 15.06
C ALA A 79 -10.61 -15.77 16.18
N LEU A 80 -9.83 -15.97 17.25
CA LEU A 80 -10.23 -16.77 18.40
C LEU A 80 -9.61 -16.22 19.70
N GLY A 81 -10.46 -15.76 20.61
CA GLY A 81 -9.99 -15.20 21.90
C GLY A 81 -9.12 -13.98 21.72
N ASP A 82 -7.85 -14.07 22.10
CA ASP A 82 -6.87 -12.98 21.94
C ASP A 82 -5.99 -13.17 20.68
N PHE A 83 -6.39 -14.02 19.74
CA PHE A 83 -5.61 -14.32 18.55
C PHE A 83 -6.34 -13.89 17.28
N ILE A 84 -5.56 -13.37 16.31
CA ILE A 84 -5.96 -13.18 14.92
C ILE A 84 -4.96 -13.91 14.03
N LEU A 85 -5.47 -14.79 13.19
CA LEU A 85 -4.70 -15.50 12.17
C LEU A 85 -4.96 -14.85 10.82
N ILE A 86 -3.89 -14.46 10.12
CA ILE A 86 -3.95 -13.70 8.88
C ILE A 86 -3.23 -14.45 7.77
N GLY A 87 -3.92 -14.69 6.67
CA GLY A 87 -3.34 -15.21 5.45
C GLY A 87 -2.89 -14.10 4.51
N ALA A 88 -1.77 -14.35 3.84
CA ALA A 88 -1.12 -13.43 2.90
C ALA A 88 -0.60 -14.22 1.68
N PRO A 89 -1.48 -14.75 0.82
CA PRO A 89 -1.06 -15.38 -0.42
C PRO A 89 -0.41 -14.33 -1.34
N HIS A 90 0.42 -14.78 -2.29
CA HIS A 90 1.14 -13.87 -3.19
C HIS A 90 0.56 -13.90 -4.61
N ARG A 91 0.41 -12.75 -5.25
CA ARG A 91 -0.20 -12.62 -6.60
C ARG A 91 0.60 -13.27 -7.72
N THR A 92 1.92 -13.42 -7.53
CA THR A 92 2.83 -13.97 -8.53
C THR A 92 3.47 -15.28 -8.04
N ASN A 93 4.71 -15.54 -8.39
CA ASN A 93 5.35 -16.83 -8.14
C ASN A 93 6.11 -16.95 -6.80
N ASN A 94 6.03 -15.96 -5.92
CA ASN A 94 6.61 -16.07 -4.58
C ASN A 94 5.74 -16.95 -3.68
N GLU A 95 6.33 -17.55 -2.67
CA GLU A 95 5.61 -18.35 -1.69
C GLU A 95 4.66 -17.48 -0.88
N GLY A 96 3.42 -17.92 -0.69
CA GLY A 96 2.45 -17.25 0.20
C GLY A 96 2.87 -17.38 1.66
N LYS A 97 2.26 -16.58 2.54
CA LYS A 97 2.61 -16.50 3.96
C LYS A 97 1.36 -16.52 4.86
N SER A 98 1.56 -16.82 6.13
CA SER A 98 0.53 -16.71 7.16
C SER A 98 1.11 -16.29 8.50
N PHE A 99 0.38 -15.45 9.24
CA PHE A 99 0.86 -14.80 10.45
C PHE A 99 -0.17 -14.93 11.57
N LEU A 100 0.32 -15.24 12.76
CA LEU A 100 -0.47 -15.25 13.97
C LEU A 100 -0.12 -14.03 14.83
N TYR A 101 -1.12 -13.22 15.12
CA TYR A 101 -1.03 -12.09 16.03
C TYR A 101 -1.75 -12.38 17.34
N MET A 102 -1.29 -11.76 18.42
CA MET A 102 -1.90 -11.86 19.73
C MET A 102 -2.12 -10.46 20.30
N ASN A 103 -3.25 -10.26 20.94
CA ASN A 103 -3.53 -9.05 21.72
C ASN A 103 -2.81 -9.11 23.06
N ILE A 104 -1.91 -8.14 23.29
CA ILE A 104 -1.19 -8.00 24.55
C ILE A 104 -1.41 -6.58 25.06
N ASN A 105 -2.18 -6.42 26.14
CA ASN A 105 -2.50 -5.11 26.72
C ASN A 105 -3.11 -4.12 25.72
N ASP A 106 -4.10 -4.57 24.96
CA ASP A 106 -4.80 -3.82 23.90
C ASP A 106 -3.92 -3.44 22.71
N GLN A 107 -2.76 -4.06 22.52
CA GLN A 107 -1.93 -3.93 21.32
C GLN A 107 -1.79 -5.28 20.61
N TRP A 108 -1.85 -5.26 19.28
CA TRP A 108 -1.70 -6.47 18.47
C TRP A 108 -0.22 -6.66 18.11
N GLU A 109 0.37 -7.73 18.62
CA GLU A 109 1.77 -8.06 18.38
C GLU A 109 1.88 -9.33 17.54
N LEU A 110 2.84 -9.34 16.58
CA LEU A 110 3.15 -10.54 15.82
C LEU A 110 3.74 -11.60 16.75
N LEU A 111 2.99 -12.69 16.94
CA LEU A 111 3.45 -13.82 17.73
C LEU A 111 4.32 -14.76 16.92
N GLN A 112 3.89 -15.10 15.69
CA GLN A 112 4.58 -16.11 14.88
C GLN A 112 4.25 -15.98 13.38
N GLU A 113 5.27 -16.13 12.51
CA GLU A 113 5.09 -16.49 11.09
C GLU A 113 5.00 -18.02 10.99
N LEU A 114 3.94 -18.54 10.38
CA LEU A 114 3.66 -19.96 10.32
C LEU A 114 4.27 -20.55 9.04
N ILE A 115 5.38 -21.26 9.20
CA ILE A 115 6.16 -21.85 8.12
C ILE A 115 6.16 -23.38 8.24
N PRO A 116 5.72 -24.14 7.23
CA PRO A 116 5.77 -25.59 7.26
C PRO A 116 7.20 -26.09 7.03
N LYS A 117 7.92 -26.40 8.09
CA LYS A 117 9.32 -26.82 8.05
C LYS A 117 9.54 -28.03 7.11
N GLY A 118 10.43 -27.88 6.14
CA GLY A 118 10.83 -28.95 5.23
C GLY A 118 9.90 -29.18 4.03
N LEU A 119 8.94 -28.31 3.82
CA LEU A 119 8.06 -28.30 2.64
C LEU A 119 8.14 -26.95 1.95
N THR A 120 8.03 -26.96 0.63
CA THR A 120 7.83 -25.76 -0.19
C THR A 120 6.34 -25.52 -0.34
N VAL A 121 5.90 -24.29 -0.17
CA VAL A 121 4.52 -23.86 -0.40
C VAL A 121 4.40 -23.13 -1.74
N SER A 122 3.19 -23.01 -2.25
CA SER A 122 2.95 -22.23 -3.46
C SER A 122 2.66 -20.76 -3.13
N SER A 123 2.43 -19.95 -4.14
CA SER A 123 2.03 -18.55 -3.98
C SER A 123 0.66 -18.40 -3.31
N ASP A 124 -0.13 -19.46 -3.24
CA ASP A 124 -1.49 -19.41 -2.66
C ASP A 124 -1.55 -19.90 -1.19
N PHE A 125 -0.42 -20.19 -0.56
CA PHE A 125 -0.37 -20.52 0.86
C PHE A 125 -0.88 -19.33 1.69
N GLY A 126 -1.87 -19.58 2.55
CA GLY A 126 -2.59 -18.52 3.27
C GLY A 126 -3.85 -18.04 2.55
N SER A 127 -4.30 -18.72 1.50
CA SER A 127 -5.54 -18.37 0.79
C SER A 127 -6.80 -18.54 1.62
N GLU A 128 -6.78 -19.47 2.58
CA GLU A 128 -7.82 -19.68 3.60
C GLU A 128 -7.15 -20.12 4.90
N VAL A 129 -7.58 -19.59 6.04
CA VAL A 129 -6.99 -19.90 7.34
C VAL A 129 -8.07 -20.15 8.38
N ILE A 130 -7.81 -21.07 9.33
CA ILE A 130 -8.66 -21.32 10.50
C ILE A 130 -7.79 -21.56 11.73
N ILE A 131 -8.21 -20.97 12.86
CA ILE A 131 -7.64 -21.21 14.18
C ILE A 131 -8.67 -21.83 15.11
N THR A 132 -8.24 -22.84 15.85
CA THR A 132 -8.97 -23.44 16.98
C THR A 132 -8.08 -23.48 18.21
N ASP A 133 -8.59 -23.89 19.36
CA ASP A 133 -7.78 -23.96 20.60
C ASP A 133 -6.50 -24.81 20.47
N GLN A 134 -6.51 -25.83 19.60
CA GLN A 134 -5.42 -26.81 19.48
C GLN A 134 -4.83 -26.91 18.07
N HIS A 135 -5.52 -26.41 17.05
CA HIS A 135 -5.16 -26.61 15.65
C HIS A 135 -5.24 -25.32 14.86
N ILE A 136 -4.25 -25.10 13.98
CA ILE A 136 -4.31 -24.11 12.92
C ILE A 136 -4.28 -24.84 11.58
N PHE A 137 -5.11 -24.41 10.65
CA PHE A 137 -5.16 -24.90 9.28
C PHE A 137 -4.94 -23.77 8.31
N ILE A 138 -4.04 -23.98 7.34
CA ILE A 138 -3.68 -23.01 6.31
C ILE A 138 -3.80 -23.71 4.96
N ALA A 139 -4.65 -23.19 4.11
CA ALA A 139 -4.84 -23.71 2.77
C ALA A 139 -3.83 -23.14 1.77
N ASP A 140 -3.46 -23.97 0.82
CA ASP A 140 -2.67 -23.66 -0.35
C ASP A 140 -3.32 -24.34 -1.56
N GLN A 141 -4.17 -23.59 -2.29
CA GLN A 141 -4.96 -24.14 -3.38
C GLN A 141 -4.13 -24.48 -4.60
N TYR A 142 -2.94 -23.88 -4.75
CA TYR A 142 -2.05 -24.09 -5.89
C TYR A 142 -0.98 -25.16 -5.64
N TYR A 143 -0.95 -25.75 -4.44
CA TYR A 143 -0.04 -26.82 -4.10
C TYR A 143 -0.17 -27.99 -5.07
N ASP A 144 0.97 -28.61 -5.47
CA ASP A 144 1.04 -29.78 -6.34
C ASP A 144 0.20 -29.63 -7.63
N GLU A 145 0.59 -28.69 -8.50
CA GLU A 145 -0.08 -28.41 -9.78
C GLU A 145 -1.58 -28.03 -9.61
N GLU A 146 -1.89 -27.21 -8.61
CA GLU A 146 -3.25 -26.71 -8.35
C GLU A 146 -4.24 -27.83 -7.91
N LYS A 147 -3.73 -28.97 -7.46
CA LYS A 147 -4.57 -29.97 -6.77
C LYS A 147 -5.05 -29.42 -5.42
N GLY A 148 -4.16 -28.70 -4.72
CA GLY A 148 -4.41 -28.07 -3.44
C GLY A 148 -4.13 -28.96 -2.23
N ALA A 149 -3.87 -28.30 -1.10
CA ALA A 149 -3.59 -28.93 0.19
C ALA A 149 -4.00 -28.05 1.37
N VAL A 150 -4.08 -28.64 2.54
CA VAL A 150 -4.25 -27.93 3.81
C VAL A 150 -3.12 -28.32 4.75
N PHE A 151 -2.34 -27.32 5.18
CA PHE A 151 -1.26 -27.47 6.14
C PHE A 151 -1.82 -27.34 7.55
N HIS A 152 -1.47 -28.28 8.39
CA HIS A 152 -1.93 -28.37 9.77
C HIS A 152 -0.79 -28.07 10.72
N PHE A 153 -1.05 -27.17 11.66
CA PHE A 153 -0.16 -26.82 12.77
C PHE A 153 -0.84 -27.17 14.10
N MET A 154 -0.04 -27.57 15.06
CA MET A 154 -0.48 -27.85 16.41
C MET A 154 0.26 -27.00 17.43
N LYS A 155 -0.42 -26.59 18.48
CA LYS A 155 0.18 -25.88 19.60
C LYS A 155 1.02 -26.84 20.43
N ASP A 156 2.33 -26.55 20.57
CA ASP A 156 3.21 -27.29 21.47
C ASP A 156 2.89 -26.91 22.93
N SER A 157 2.62 -27.92 23.76
CA SER A 157 2.26 -27.74 25.16
C SER A 157 3.40 -27.21 26.03
N ASN A 158 4.65 -27.27 25.56
CA ASN A 158 5.84 -26.89 26.35
C ASN A 158 6.33 -25.48 25.98
N SER A 159 6.30 -25.11 24.68
CA SER A 159 6.82 -23.83 24.15
C SER A 159 5.75 -22.78 23.94
N ASN A 160 4.46 -23.17 23.89
CA ASN A 160 3.34 -22.34 23.44
C ASN A 160 3.44 -21.90 21.94
N GLU A 161 4.40 -22.41 21.20
CA GLU A 161 4.55 -22.16 19.77
C GLU A 161 3.66 -23.11 18.95
N TRP A 162 3.33 -22.69 17.73
CA TRP A 162 2.60 -23.52 16.79
C TRP A 162 3.56 -24.19 15.82
N GLU A 163 3.59 -25.50 15.86
CA GLU A 163 4.49 -26.30 15.04
C GLU A 163 3.75 -26.99 13.90
N TYR A 164 4.39 -27.04 12.72
CA TYR A 164 3.89 -27.83 11.60
C TYR A 164 3.77 -29.31 11.99
N ALA A 165 2.59 -29.87 11.84
CA ALA A 165 2.26 -31.23 12.26
C ALA A 165 2.03 -32.19 11.08
N SER A 166 1.25 -31.78 10.07
CA SER A 166 0.92 -32.65 8.95
C SER A 166 0.38 -31.91 7.72
N LEU A 167 0.45 -32.57 6.56
CA LEU A 167 -0.16 -32.11 5.30
C LEU A 167 -1.41 -32.95 5.01
N ILE A 168 -2.51 -32.30 4.69
CA ILE A 168 -3.78 -32.92 4.34
C ILE A 168 -4.02 -32.70 2.85
N THR A 169 -4.07 -33.80 2.09
CA THR A 169 -4.35 -33.83 0.65
C THR A 169 -5.47 -34.80 0.36
N HIS A 170 -6.02 -34.78 -0.86
CA HIS A 170 -7.04 -35.72 -1.30
C HIS A 170 -6.68 -36.40 -2.62
N SER A 171 -6.48 -37.71 -2.59
CA SER A 171 -6.02 -38.52 -3.72
C SER A 171 -6.93 -38.53 -4.96
N GLY A 172 -8.18 -38.15 -4.80
CA GLY A 172 -9.17 -38.08 -5.89
C GLY A 172 -9.20 -36.75 -6.64
N ILE A 173 -8.41 -35.77 -6.19
CA ILE A 173 -8.34 -34.44 -6.83
C ILE A 173 -7.34 -34.46 -7.97
N GLN A 174 -7.75 -33.95 -9.11
CA GLN A 174 -6.90 -33.79 -10.28
C GLN A 174 -6.31 -32.39 -10.33
N LYS A 175 -5.39 -32.13 -11.26
CA LYS A 175 -4.91 -30.78 -11.57
C LYS A 175 -6.07 -29.80 -11.71
N ASP A 176 -5.88 -28.56 -11.26
CA ASP A 176 -6.88 -27.48 -11.23
C ASP A 176 -8.09 -27.77 -10.31
N GLY A 177 -7.94 -28.66 -9.33
CA GLY A 177 -9.03 -29.09 -8.45
C GLY A 177 -9.29 -28.14 -7.27
N TYR A 178 -8.25 -27.42 -6.82
CA TYR A 178 -8.31 -26.41 -5.74
C TYR A 178 -8.87 -26.96 -4.42
N PHE A 179 -8.30 -28.04 -3.93
CA PHE A 179 -8.60 -28.58 -2.60
C PHE A 179 -8.07 -27.62 -1.53
N GLY A 180 -8.89 -27.28 -0.54
CA GLY A 180 -8.59 -26.21 0.42
C GLY A 180 -9.19 -24.86 0.02
N HIS A 181 -10.02 -24.79 -1.05
CA HIS A 181 -10.67 -23.52 -1.43
C HIS A 181 -11.55 -22.93 -0.32
N SER A 182 -12.12 -23.77 0.49
CA SER A 182 -12.83 -23.40 1.72
C SER A 182 -12.58 -24.48 2.75
N ILE A 183 -12.39 -24.10 4.00
CA ILE A 183 -12.18 -25.02 5.12
C ILE A 183 -13.11 -24.67 6.28
N SER A 184 -13.44 -25.63 7.10
CA SER A 184 -14.22 -25.40 8.32
C SER A 184 -13.89 -26.48 9.35
N ALA A 185 -13.49 -26.05 10.54
CA ALA A 185 -13.18 -26.94 11.65
C ALA A 185 -14.27 -26.89 12.73
N HIS A 186 -14.58 -28.05 13.32
CA HIS A 186 -15.43 -28.14 14.49
C HIS A 186 -14.96 -29.29 15.40
N LYS A 187 -14.50 -28.97 16.60
CA LYS A 187 -13.90 -29.94 17.53
C LYS A 187 -12.72 -30.68 16.87
N ASN A 188 -12.78 -31.99 16.75
CA ASN A 188 -11.81 -32.86 16.11
C ASN A 188 -12.14 -33.18 14.64
N GLN A 189 -13.02 -32.42 14.01
CA GLN A 189 -13.42 -32.62 12.64
C GLN A 189 -13.03 -31.42 11.76
N LEU A 190 -12.67 -31.71 10.50
CA LEU A 190 -12.29 -30.72 9.49
C LEU A 190 -13.00 -31.06 8.18
N LEU A 191 -13.74 -30.12 7.64
CA LEU A 191 -14.38 -30.20 6.35
C LEU A 191 -13.64 -29.30 5.35
N ILE A 192 -13.22 -29.89 4.23
CA ILE A 192 -12.40 -29.21 3.21
C ILE A 192 -13.13 -29.29 1.87
N GLY A 193 -13.38 -28.13 1.28
CA GLY A 193 -13.99 -27.96 -0.03
C GLY A 193 -12.96 -27.94 -1.18
N SER A 194 -13.40 -28.41 -2.35
CA SER A 194 -12.63 -28.40 -3.59
C SER A 194 -13.53 -27.93 -4.74
N ARG A 195 -13.46 -26.66 -5.07
CA ARG A 195 -14.43 -25.99 -5.97
C ARG A 195 -14.49 -26.59 -7.38
N ASN A 196 -13.35 -26.96 -7.95
CA ASN A 196 -13.31 -27.58 -9.27
C ASN A 196 -13.28 -29.12 -9.19
N GLY A 197 -12.84 -29.68 -8.06
CA GLY A 197 -13.02 -31.10 -7.74
C GLY A 197 -14.47 -31.47 -7.51
N ASN A 198 -15.35 -30.47 -7.33
CA ASN A 198 -16.79 -30.64 -7.07
C ASN A 198 -17.09 -31.62 -5.94
N LEU A 199 -16.37 -31.46 -4.83
CA LEU A 199 -16.52 -32.25 -3.63
C LEU A 199 -16.20 -31.48 -2.37
N ALA A 200 -16.65 -31.99 -1.24
CA ALA A 200 -16.15 -31.64 0.08
C ALA A 200 -15.78 -32.92 0.84
N ALA A 201 -14.61 -32.93 1.50
CA ALA A 201 -14.13 -34.07 2.22
C ALA A 201 -14.04 -33.81 3.71
N LEU A 202 -14.61 -34.71 4.50
CA LEU A 202 -14.61 -34.65 5.96
C LEU A 202 -13.48 -35.52 6.51
N TYR A 203 -12.67 -34.94 7.35
CA TYR A 203 -11.60 -35.58 8.10
C TYR A 203 -11.88 -35.53 9.59
N GLU A 204 -11.38 -36.50 10.32
CA GLU A 204 -11.46 -36.57 11.78
C GLU A 204 -10.06 -36.81 12.35
N TYR A 205 -9.70 -36.07 13.41
CA TYR A 205 -8.43 -36.21 14.09
C TYR A 205 -8.49 -37.33 15.12
N ASN A 206 -7.74 -38.42 14.83
CA ASN A 206 -7.66 -39.59 15.66
C ASN A 206 -6.20 -40.07 15.75
N ASN A 207 -5.74 -40.44 16.94
CA ASN A 207 -4.38 -40.99 17.13
C ASN A 207 -3.28 -40.15 16.50
N SER A 208 -3.36 -38.81 16.65
CA SER A 208 -2.38 -37.85 16.09
C SER A 208 -2.34 -37.79 14.56
N GLN A 209 -3.41 -38.21 13.87
CA GLN A 209 -3.53 -38.17 12.43
C GLN A 209 -4.92 -37.73 11.97
N TRP A 210 -4.99 -37.07 10.82
CA TRP A 210 -6.24 -36.73 10.15
C TRP A 210 -6.65 -37.86 9.21
N GLU A 211 -7.76 -38.50 9.51
CA GLU A 211 -8.33 -39.60 8.71
C GLU A 211 -9.55 -39.12 7.94
N GLN A 212 -9.58 -39.39 6.62
CA GLN A 212 -10.76 -39.09 5.82
C GLN A 212 -11.92 -40.02 6.25
N LYS A 213 -13.04 -39.42 6.64
CA LYS A 213 -14.26 -40.16 7.09
C LYS A 213 -15.36 -40.18 6.05
N HIS A 214 -15.54 -39.09 5.32
CA HIS A 214 -16.59 -39.00 4.33
C HIS A 214 -16.20 -38.07 3.17
N VAL A 215 -16.81 -38.29 1.99
CA VAL A 215 -16.69 -37.39 0.84
C VAL A 215 -18.08 -37.07 0.33
N PHE A 216 -18.45 -35.82 0.42
CA PHE A 216 -19.68 -35.29 -0.15
C PHE A 216 -19.45 -34.94 -1.61
N LYS A 217 -20.37 -35.33 -2.49
CA LYS A 217 -20.32 -35.05 -3.93
C LYS A 217 -21.66 -34.59 -4.42
N ALA A 218 -21.69 -33.67 -5.35
CA ALA A 218 -22.93 -33.29 -6.00
C ALA A 218 -23.59 -34.47 -6.68
N GLU A 219 -24.84 -34.70 -6.43
CA GLU A 219 -25.64 -35.78 -7.12
C GLU A 219 -25.71 -35.55 -8.62
N LYS A 220 -25.76 -34.27 -9.04
CA LYS A 220 -25.77 -33.86 -10.45
C LYS A 220 -24.51 -32.99 -10.71
N TYR A 221 -23.53 -33.62 -11.32
CA TYR A 221 -22.33 -32.91 -11.74
C TYR A 221 -22.67 -31.85 -12.79
N GLN A 222 -22.18 -30.63 -12.58
CA GLN A 222 -22.19 -29.54 -13.54
C GLN A 222 -20.79 -28.96 -13.63
N SER A 223 -20.24 -28.87 -14.84
CA SER A 223 -18.84 -28.48 -15.07
C SER A 223 -18.48 -27.07 -14.56
N LYS A 224 -19.46 -26.23 -14.31
CA LYS A 224 -19.30 -24.87 -13.74
C LYS A 224 -20.03 -24.74 -12.40
N GLY A 225 -20.44 -25.84 -11.80
CA GLY A 225 -21.26 -25.84 -10.59
C GLY A 225 -20.52 -25.37 -9.35
N ARG A 226 -19.25 -25.76 -9.22
CA ARG A 226 -18.38 -25.39 -8.09
C ARG A 226 -18.90 -25.92 -6.75
N TYR A 227 -19.34 -27.16 -6.67
CA TYR A 227 -19.73 -27.79 -5.40
C TYR A 227 -18.52 -27.86 -4.45
N GLY A 228 -18.69 -27.46 -3.20
CA GLY A 228 -17.60 -27.29 -2.23
C GLY A 228 -16.87 -25.94 -2.35
N PHE A 229 -17.49 -24.96 -3.02
CA PHE A 229 -16.97 -23.59 -3.09
C PHE A 229 -16.92 -22.94 -1.70
N SER A 230 -17.94 -23.12 -0.88
CA SER A 230 -17.96 -22.75 0.53
C SER A 230 -18.39 -23.97 1.35
N VAL A 231 -17.81 -24.13 2.52
CA VAL A 231 -18.17 -25.20 3.45
C VAL A 231 -18.26 -24.67 4.87
N LYS A 232 -19.24 -25.19 5.64
CA LYS A 232 -19.29 -24.99 7.10
C LYS A 232 -19.68 -26.29 7.78
N LEU A 233 -19.04 -26.57 8.90
CA LEU A 233 -19.22 -27.73 9.74
C LEU A 233 -19.83 -27.33 11.08
N ALA A 234 -20.92 -27.92 11.45
CA ALA A 234 -21.52 -27.87 12.77
C ALA A 234 -21.55 -29.28 13.36
N GLU A 235 -21.97 -29.45 14.63
CA GLU A 235 -21.80 -30.70 15.37
C GLU A 235 -22.34 -31.95 14.62
N ASP A 236 -23.52 -31.82 13.99
CA ASP A 236 -24.23 -32.90 13.30
C ASP A 236 -24.55 -32.58 11.82
N ARG A 237 -23.97 -31.48 11.29
CA ARG A 237 -24.27 -30.95 9.94
C ARG A 237 -23.01 -30.54 9.17
N ALA A 238 -22.97 -30.95 7.92
CA ALA A 238 -22.04 -30.40 6.91
C ALA A 238 -22.86 -29.59 5.89
N ILE A 239 -22.53 -28.34 5.73
CA ILE A 239 -23.21 -27.38 4.87
C ILE A 239 -22.28 -27.02 3.72
N ILE A 240 -22.73 -27.22 2.49
CA ILE A 240 -21.87 -27.15 1.31
C ILE A 240 -22.52 -26.25 0.26
N GLY A 241 -21.81 -25.21 -0.11
CA GLY A 241 -22.21 -24.27 -1.16
C GLY A 241 -21.94 -24.80 -2.56
N TYR A 242 -22.91 -24.56 -3.45
CA TYR A 242 -22.90 -24.95 -4.86
C TYR A 242 -23.33 -23.75 -5.73
N PRO A 243 -22.56 -22.65 -5.76
CA PRO A 243 -23.04 -21.37 -6.30
C PRO A 243 -23.30 -21.37 -7.81
N GLY A 244 -22.67 -22.26 -8.56
CA GLY A 244 -22.90 -22.39 -10.01
C GLY A 244 -24.04 -23.35 -10.39
N TYR A 245 -24.73 -23.94 -9.41
CA TYR A 245 -25.79 -24.92 -9.68
C TYR A 245 -26.97 -24.28 -10.44
N ASN A 246 -27.31 -24.86 -11.59
CA ASN A 246 -28.38 -24.39 -12.50
C ASN A 246 -28.29 -22.88 -12.84
N SER A 247 -27.14 -22.23 -12.66
CA SER A 247 -26.94 -20.79 -12.79
C SER A 247 -27.68 -19.93 -11.77
N TYR A 248 -28.26 -20.51 -10.72
CA TYR A 248 -28.95 -19.80 -9.63
C TYR A 248 -28.24 -19.97 -8.28
N GLY A 249 -27.48 -21.04 -8.13
CA GLY A 249 -26.83 -21.44 -6.89
C GLY A 249 -27.77 -22.21 -5.95
N SER A 250 -27.12 -23.04 -5.11
CA SER A 250 -27.80 -23.78 -4.03
C SER A 250 -26.82 -24.01 -2.86
N VAL A 251 -27.41 -24.40 -1.72
CA VAL A 251 -26.67 -24.87 -0.54
C VAL A 251 -27.24 -26.22 -0.15
N GLU A 252 -26.38 -27.25 -0.12
CA GLU A 252 -26.75 -28.57 0.39
C GLU A 252 -26.38 -28.72 1.86
N ILE A 253 -27.31 -29.27 2.62
CA ILE A 253 -27.14 -29.58 4.03
C ILE A 253 -27.21 -31.07 4.21
N HIS A 254 -26.15 -31.64 4.74
CA HIS A 254 -26.05 -33.04 5.09
C HIS A 254 -26.09 -33.17 6.62
N ALA A 255 -26.87 -34.12 7.10
CA ALA A 255 -27.00 -34.41 8.51
C ALA A 255 -26.39 -35.78 8.85
N LEU A 256 -25.89 -35.91 10.07
CA LEU A 256 -25.33 -37.14 10.59
C LEU A 256 -26.42 -37.87 11.41
N ASN A 257 -26.77 -39.07 10.99
CA ASN A 257 -27.69 -39.91 11.76
C ASN A 257 -27.10 -41.32 11.91
N ASN A 258 -26.99 -41.78 13.15
CA ASN A 258 -26.44 -43.08 13.50
C ASN A 258 -25.09 -43.41 12.78
N GLY A 259 -24.20 -42.40 12.71
CA GLY A 259 -22.87 -42.51 12.08
C GLY A 259 -22.88 -42.47 10.55
N THR A 260 -24.02 -42.20 9.93
CA THR A 260 -24.13 -42.11 8.47
C THR A 260 -24.56 -40.70 8.03
N TRP A 261 -23.80 -40.09 7.11
CA TRP A 261 -24.13 -38.83 6.50
C TRP A 261 -25.16 -39.01 5.37
N TYR A 262 -26.17 -38.16 5.34
CA TYR A 262 -27.19 -38.15 4.28
C TYR A 262 -27.56 -36.69 3.94
N LYS A 263 -27.94 -36.44 2.71
CA LYS A 263 -28.48 -35.14 2.29
C LYS A 263 -29.84 -34.92 2.95
N SER A 264 -29.90 -33.94 3.83
CA SER A 264 -31.12 -33.59 4.58
C SER A 264 -31.99 -32.64 3.75
N ILE A 265 -31.40 -31.57 3.20
CA ILE A 265 -32.14 -30.58 2.43
C ILE A 265 -31.19 -29.88 1.43
N GLU A 266 -31.80 -29.36 0.38
CA GLU A 266 -31.16 -28.42 -0.55
C GLU A 266 -31.94 -27.10 -0.53
N ILE A 267 -31.25 -26.01 -0.21
CA ILE A 267 -31.80 -24.67 -0.24
C ILE A 267 -31.42 -24.03 -1.56
N MET A 268 -32.40 -23.71 -2.39
CA MET A 268 -32.21 -23.00 -3.65
C MET A 268 -32.25 -21.51 -3.41
N ASN A 269 -31.60 -20.72 -4.31
CA ASN A 269 -31.69 -19.27 -4.28
C ASN A 269 -33.17 -18.80 -4.24
N PRO A 270 -33.63 -18.14 -3.16
CA PRO A 270 -35.02 -17.72 -3.02
C PRO A 270 -35.41 -16.61 -4.01
N ASN A 271 -34.46 -15.87 -4.53
CA ASN A 271 -34.72 -14.80 -5.50
C ASN A 271 -34.80 -15.29 -6.96
N GLY A 272 -34.26 -16.48 -7.26
CA GLY A 272 -34.31 -17.07 -8.59
C GLY A 272 -33.60 -16.27 -9.68
N SER A 273 -32.66 -15.41 -9.34
CA SER A 273 -31.90 -14.60 -10.31
C SER A 273 -30.83 -15.42 -11.02
N LYS A 274 -30.87 -15.45 -12.36
CA LYS A 274 -29.89 -16.16 -13.15
C LYS A 274 -28.52 -15.43 -13.11
N GLY A 275 -27.44 -16.19 -12.95
CA GLY A 275 -26.09 -15.64 -12.81
C GLY A 275 -25.72 -15.27 -11.37
N SER A 276 -26.62 -15.47 -10.43
CA SER A 276 -26.39 -15.36 -9.01
C SER A 276 -25.37 -16.39 -8.53
N TYR A 277 -24.74 -16.10 -7.41
CA TYR A 277 -23.79 -16.99 -6.75
C TYR A 277 -24.25 -17.30 -5.32
N PHE A 278 -25.53 -17.68 -5.18
CA PHE A 278 -26.09 -18.10 -3.90
C PHE A 278 -25.36 -19.34 -3.36
N GLY A 279 -24.91 -19.28 -2.13
CA GLY A 279 -24.04 -20.28 -1.52
C GLY A 279 -22.55 -20.04 -1.74
N SER A 280 -22.15 -18.82 -2.12
CA SER A 280 -20.74 -18.45 -2.26
C SER A 280 -20.06 -18.21 -0.91
N ALA A 281 -20.80 -17.80 0.11
CA ALA A 281 -20.34 -17.67 1.48
C ALA A 281 -21.40 -18.25 2.43
N ILE A 282 -20.95 -18.85 3.53
CA ILE A 282 -21.82 -19.48 4.51
C ILE A 282 -21.28 -19.20 5.91
N SER A 283 -22.16 -18.77 6.80
CA SER A 283 -21.90 -18.72 8.24
C SER A 283 -23.01 -19.39 9.01
N ILE A 284 -22.68 -20.17 10.03
CA ILE A 284 -23.65 -20.83 10.90
C ILE A 284 -23.31 -20.59 12.36
N LEU A 285 -24.32 -20.26 13.14
CA LEU A 285 -24.19 -20.15 14.60
C LEU A 285 -25.48 -20.57 15.27
N ASN A 286 -25.41 -21.58 16.12
CA ASN A 286 -26.59 -22.17 16.82
C ASN A 286 -27.70 -22.57 15.82
N ASP A 287 -28.84 -21.92 15.91
CA ASP A 287 -30.03 -22.16 15.10
C ASP A 287 -30.19 -21.17 13.91
N ARG A 288 -29.11 -20.49 13.51
CA ARG A 288 -29.10 -19.50 12.41
C ARG A 288 -28.11 -19.89 11.34
N LEU A 289 -28.52 -19.79 10.09
CA LEU A 289 -27.70 -20.02 8.90
C LEU A 289 -27.75 -18.77 8.02
N LEU A 290 -26.61 -18.18 7.76
CA LEU A 290 -26.44 -17.02 6.88
C LEU A 290 -25.76 -17.47 5.58
N ILE A 291 -26.34 -17.10 4.44
CA ILE A 291 -25.89 -17.48 3.11
C ILE A 291 -25.70 -16.24 2.24
N GLY A 292 -24.55 -16.12 1.62
CA GLY A 292 -24.21 -15.04 0.69
C GLY A 292 -24.53 -15.38 -0.76
N ASP A 293 -24.82 -14.33 -1.51
CA ASP A 293 -25.08 -14.34 -2.95
C ASP A 293 -24.46 -13.05 -3.56
N TYR A 294 -23.14 -13.04 -3.71
CA TYR A 294 -22.44 -11.81 -4.03
C TYR A 294 -22.70 -11.27 -5.44
N ASN A 295 -23.09 -12.09 -6.40
CA ASN A 295 -23.51 -11.59 -7.71
C ASN A 295 -24.97 -11.12 -7.72
N GLY A 296 -25.77 -11.59 -6.77
CA GLY A 296 -27.12 -11.11 -6.55
C GLY A 296 -27.18 -9.90 -5.61
N GLU A 297 -26.03 -9.43 -5.07
CA GLU A 297 -25.90 -8.34 -4.10
C GLU A 297 -26.82 -8.55 -2.88
N ARG A 298 -26.86 -9.79 -2.37
CA ARG A 298 -27.75 -10.20 -1.27
C ARG A 298 -27.11 -11.17 -0.31
N SER A 299 -27.66 -11.19 0.88
CA SER A 299 -27.44 -12.26 1.86
C SER A 299 -28.76 -12.67 2.50
N TYR A 300 -28.84 -13.90 2.95
CA TYR A 300 -30.09 -14.48 3.44
C TYR A 300 -29.85 -15.16 4.78
N ILE A 301 -30.67 -14.81 5.79
CA ILE A 301 -30.64 -15.52 7.09
C ILE A 301 -31.81 -16.44 7.25
N TYR A 302 -31.51 -17.67 7.61
CA TYR A 302 -32.48 -18.73 7.89
C TYR A 302 -32.46 -19.07 9.38
N ARG A 303 -33.64 -19.41 9.92
CA ARG A 303 -33.81 -20.02 11.23
C ARG A 303 -33.92 -21.54 11.09
N ILE A 304 -33.19 -22.25 11.93
CA ILE A 304 -33.16 -23.71 11.95
C ILE A 304 -34.02 -24.18 13.12
N GLN A 305 -35.07 -24.94 12.81
CA GLN A 305 -35.94 -25.53 13.81
C GLN A 305 -36.33 -26.95 13.39
N ASN A 306 -36.01 -27.98 14.20
CA ASN A 306 -36.34 -29.38 13.91
C ASN A 306 -36.02 -29.78 12.46
N ASP A 307 -34.79 -29.50 12.02
CA ASP A 307 -34.29 -29.71 10.65
C ASP A 307 -35.06 -28.99 9.54
N THR A 308 -35.89 -28.03 9.90
CA THR A 308 -36.55 -27.12 8.96
C THR A 308 -35.78 -25.79 8.89
N TYR A 309 -35.53 -25.32 7.69
CA TYR A 309 -34.82 -24.08 7.41
C TYR A 309 -35.81 -23.05 6.86
N SER A 310 -36.17 -22.06 7.65
CA SER A 310 -37.09 -21.00 7.26
C SER A 310 -36.38 -19.69 7.04
N LEU A 311 -36.54 -19.11 5.84
CA LEU A 311 -35.99 -17.78 5.53
C LEU A 311 -36.65 -16.76 6.49
N LYS A 312 -35.80 -16.00 7.20
CA LYS A 312 -36.23 -14.96 8.13
C LYS A 312 -36.12 -13.58 7.55
N GLN A 313 -34.95 -13.30 6.94
CA GLN A 313 -34.70 -11.98 6.39
C GLN A 313 -33.76 -12.10 5.19
N THR A 314 -33.95 -11.20 4.25
CA THR A 314 -33.02 -10.94 3.14
C THR A 314 -32.33 -9.60 3.39
N PHE A 315 -31.01 -9.58 3.29
CA PHE A 315 -30.23 -8.37 3.29
C PHE A 315 -29.92 -8.01 1.83
N GLU A 316 -30.22 -6.81 1.43
CA GLU A 316 -29.86 -6.24 0.13
C GLU A 316 -28.73 -5.24 0.32
N SER A 317 -27.89 -5.07 -0.69
CA SER A 317 -26.83 -4.05 -0.64
C SER A 317 -27.45 -2.69 -0.35
N PRO A 318 -26.98 -1.96 0.68
CA PRO A 318 -27.46 -0.61 0.91
C PRO A 318 -27.07 0.40 -0.18
N ASP A 319 -26.03 0.10 -0.96
CA ASP A 319 -25.60 0.94 -2.08
C ASP A 319 -26.37 0.61 -3.36
N LEU A 320 -26.64 1.61 -4.16
CA LEU A 320 -27.49 1.49 -5.36
C LEU A 320 -26.73 0.99 -6.60
N ASP A 321 -25.41 0.99 -6.58
CA ASP A 321 -24.55 0.47 -7.62
C ASP A 321 -24.34 -1.04 -7.42
N ASN A 322 -24.98 -1.84 -8.21
CA ASN A 322 -25.00 -3.31 -8.13
C ASN A 322 -23.66 -3.98 -8.49
N GLU A 323 -22.51 -3.41 -8.14
CA GLU A 323 -21.17 -3.93 -8.45
C GLU A 323 -20.30 -4.20 -7.21
N GLY A 324 -20.79 -3.92 -6.01
CA GLY A 324 -20.03 -3.99 -4.76
C GLY A 324 -19.69 -5.41 -4.27
N LYS A 325 -20.34 -6.45 -4.81
CA LYS A 325 -20.20 -7.85 -4.37
C LYS A 325 -20.61 -8.06 -2.89
N PHE A 326 -21.69 -7.42 -2.47
CA PHE A 326 -22.30 -7.60 -1.15
C PHE A 326 -22.66 -9.07 -0.91
N GLY A 327 -22.27 -9.61 0.23
CA GLY A 327 -22.46 -11.02 0.57
C GLY A 327 -21.33 -11.95 0.15
N ARG A 328 -20.17 -11.40 -0.22
CA ARG A 328 -18.99 -12.18 -0.58
C ARG A 328 -18.30 -12.79 0.64
N THR A 329 -18.23 -12.04 1.74
CA THR A 329 -17.66 -12.50 3.02
C THR A 329 -18.69 -12.26 4.14
N LEU A 330 -18.72 -13.16 5.10
CA LEU A 330 -19.76 -13.20 6.14
C LEU A 330 -19.18 -13.65 7.48
N SER A 331 -19.50 -12.92 8.53
CA SER A 331 -19.30 -13.42 9.90
C SER A 331 -20.51 -13.11 10.77
N MET A 332 -20.76 -13.94 11.79
CA MET A 332 -21.94 -13.82 12.64
C MET A 332 -21.59 -14.15 14.09
N SER A 333 -22.03 -13.30 15.00
CA SER A 333 -22.12 -13.56 16.45
C SER A 333 -23.56 -13.81 16.88
N ALA A 334 -23.81 -13.87 18.18
CA ALA A 334 -25.14 -14.08 18.72
C ALA A 334 -26.13 -12.96 18.36
N ASP A 335 -25.65 -11.75 18.27
CA ASP A 335 -26.42 -10.50 18.11
C ASP A 335 -25.89 -9.57 17.00
N GLN A 336 -24.81 -9.94 16.30
CA GLN A 336 -24.22 -9.14 15.24
C GLN A 336 -23.94 -9.98 13.99
N ILE A 337 -24.06 -9.35 12.83
CA ILE A 337 -23.67 -9.88 11.53
C ILE A 337 -22.81 -8.83 10.84
N ILE A 338 -21.70 -9.26 10.25
CA ILE A 338 -20.94 -8.44 9.33
C ILE A 338 -20.99 -9.05 7.93
N ILE A 339 -21.30 -8.24 6.93
CA ILE A 339 -21.41 -8.63 5.52
C ILE A 339 -20.46 -7.77 4.69
N GLY A 340 -19.49 -8.41 4.06
CA GLY A 340 -18.54 -7.72 3.20
C GLY A 340 -19.06 -7.52 1.78
N ALA A 341 -18.74 -6.34 1.22
CA ALA A 341 -18.96 -5.94 -0.17
C ALA A 341 -17.60 -5.55 -0.77
N THR A 342 -16.84 -6.57 -1.17
CA THR A 342 -15.40 -6.44 -1.46
C THR A 342 -15.05 -5.50 -2.61
N TYR A 343 -15.91 -5.36 -3.63
CA TYR A 343 -15.70 -4.44 -4.75
C TYR A 343 -16.24 -3.04 -4.45
N GLY A 344 -17.20 -2.93 -3.53
CA GLY A 344 -17.68 -1.65 -2.99
C GLY A 344 -16.81 -1.12 -1.85
N GLU A 345 -15.73 -1.83 -1.48
CA GLU A 345 -14.82 -1.47 -0.41
C GLU A 345 -15.49 -1.18 0.93
N LYS A 346 -16.52 -1.96 1.25
CA LYS A 346 -17.35 -1.78 2.44
C LYS A 346 -17.64 -3.10 3.15
N ALA A 347 -17.89 -2.98 4.45
CA ALA A 347 -18.54 -4.01 5.23
C ALA A 347 -19.70 -3.40 6.00
N TYR A 348 -20.81 -4.13 6.09
CA TYR A 348 -22.03 -3.65 6.72
C TYR A 348 -22.30 -4.45 7.99
N ILE A 349 -22.57 -3.74 9.07
CA ILE A 349 -22.81 -4.33 10.39
C ILE A 349 -24.33 -4.27 10.67
N TYR A 350 -24.90 -5.41 10.96
CA TYR A 350 -26.29 -5.53 11.36
C TYR A 350 -26.37 -6.03 12.79
N THR A 351 -27.23 -5.42 13.57
CA THR A 351 -27.47 -5.82 14.97
C THR A 351 -28.88 -6.39 15.11
N LEU A 352 -28.98 -7.45 15.90
CA LEU A 352 -30.26 -8.09 16.23
C LEU A 352 -31.02 -7.23 17.21
N ASN A 353 -32.29 -6.88 16.88
CA ASN A 353 -33.14 -6.14 17.78
C ASN A 353 -34.04 -7.07 18.62
N GLU A 354 -34.76 -6.51 19.60
CA GLU A 354 -35.64 -7.22 20.47
C GLU A 354 -36.83 -7.96 19.75
N SER A 355 -37.08 -7.56 18.49
CA SER A 355 -38.16 -8.17 17.67
C SER A 355 -37.68 -9.35 16.83
N ASP A 356 -36.47 -9.90 17.09
CA ASP A 356 -35.81 -10.98 16.32
C ASP A 356 -35.63 -10.61 14.82
N THR A 357 -35.38 -9.33 14.54
CA THR A 357 -35.02 -8.80 13.21
C THR A 357 -33.68 -8.10 13.23
N TRP A 358 -33.00 -8.09 12.10
CA TRP A 358 -31.70 -7.51 11.95
C TRP A 358 -31.80 -6.12 11.30
N SER A 359 -31.25 -5.12 11.93
CA SER A 359 -31.18 -3.75 11.39
C SER A 359 -29.74 -3.34 11.14
N LEU A 360 -29.50 -2.61 10.04
CA LEU A 360 -28.23 -2.01 9.76
C LEU A 360 -27.90 -1.03 10.88
N SER A 361 -26.84 -1.30 11.60
CA SER A 361 -26.39 -0.48 12.73
C SER A 361 -25.20 0.40 12.36
N ASN A 362 -24.31 -0.09 11.48
CA ASN A 362 -23.12 0.64 11.07
C ASN A 362 -22.61 0.13 9.73
N ASN A 363 -21.69 0.86 9.13
CA ASN A 363 -20.88 0.39 8.00
C ASN A 363 -19.41 0.71 8.25
N ILE A 364 -18.54 -0.11 7.69
CA ILE A 364 -17.11 0.09 7.61
C ILE A 364 -16.81 0.36 6.15
N SER A 365 -16.24 1.51 5.87
CA SER A 365 -15.74 1.86 4.55
C SER A 365 -14.28 2.25 4.65
N SER A 366 -13.63 2.38 3.52
CA SER A 366 -12.29 2.96 3.44
C SER A 366 -12.22 4.34 4.11
N ASP A 367 -13.33 5.07 4.08
CA ASP A 367 -13.45 6.42 4.69
C ASP A 367 -13.33 6.42 6.22
N ASN A 368 -13.58 5.30 6.88
CA ASN A 368 -13.53 5.20 8.34
C ASN A 368 -12.12 4.87 8.87
N ARG A 369 -11.13 4.66 7.98
CA ARG A 369 -9.77 4.20 8.35
C ARG A 369 -8.91 5.31 8.90
N ILE A 370 -8.94 6.47 8.26
CA ILE A 370 -8.20 7.66 8.63
C ILE A 370 -9.16 8.83 8.46
N GLN A 371 -9.33 9.62 9.51
CA GLN A 371 -10.12 10.85 9.41
C GLN A 371 -9.25 11.99 8.91
N SER A 372 -9.79 12.85 8.06
CA SER A 372 -9.11 14.08 7.69
C SER A 372 -8.83 14.93 8.92
N ILE A 373 -7.70 15.58 8.91
CA ILE A 373 -7.22 16.48 9.97
C ILE A 373 -7.27 17.88 9.38
N THR A 374 -8.11 18.74 9.93
CA THR A 374 -8.24 20.15 9.53
C THR A 374 -8.64 21.00 10.73
N GLY A 375 -8.44 22.30 10.64
CA GLY A 375 -8.89 23.27 11.64
C GLY A 375 -7.86 23.62 12.71
N ASP A 376 -6.85 22.81 12.91
CA ASP A 376 -5.78 23.04 13.88
C ASP A 376 -4.40 22.71 13.28
N ILE A 377 -3.36 23.42 13.72
CA ILE A 377 -1.97 23.10 13.41
C ILE A 377 -1.49 22.04 14.40
N PHE A 378 -0.86 21.00 13.90
CA PHE A 378 -0.17 19.99 14.72
C PHE A 378 1.34 20.19 14.61
N PRO A 379 1.95 20.91 15.59
CA PRO A 379 3.39 21.15 15.57
C PRO A 379 4.18 19.84 15.69
N CYS A 380 5.35 19.79 15.03
CA CYS A 380 6.28 18.70 15.18
C CYS A 380 7.01 18.78 16.54
N GLU A 381 6.41 18.23 17.58
CA GLU A 381 6.95 18.22 18.94
C GLU A 381 7.38 16.81 19.35
N ASN A 382 8.59 16.72 19.93
CA ASN A 382 9.16 15.44 20.36
C ASN A 382 9.26 14.36 19.23
N GLY A 383 9.35 14.80 17.98
CA GLY A 383 9.45 13.93 16.81
C GLY A 383 8.12 13.47 16.24
N MET A 384 7.00 14.06 16.67
CA MET A 384 5.66 13.69 16.24
C MET A 384 4.81 14.93 15.95
N ALA A 385 4.07 14.90 14.84
CA ALA A 385 2.98 15.82 14.53
C ALA A 385 1.69 15.01 14.43
N ASN A 386 0.82 15.14 15.43
CA ASN A 386 -0.28 14.20 15.65
C ASN A 386 0.27 12.74 15.78
N ASN A 387 -0.10 11.85 14.88
CA ASN A 387 0.32 10.44 14.86
C ASN A 387 1.38 10.15 13.79
N TYR A 388 2.05 11.17 13.25
CA TYR A 388 3.04 11.05 12.17
C TYR A 388 4.42 11.44 12.69
N GLU A 389 5.43 10.64 12.36
CA GLU A 389 6.81 10.97 12.67
C GLU A 389 7.28 12.17 11.84
N CYS A 390 7.98 13.09 12.46
CA CYS A 390 8.40 14.33 11.82
C CYS A 390 9.68 14.91 12.42
N ASN A 391 10.27 15.80 11.68
CA ASN A 391 11.34 16.69 12.15
C ASN A 391 11.23 18.02 11.40
N ASN A 392 11.12 19.13 12.13
CA ASN A 392 11.05 20.49 11.59
C ASN A 392 9.93 20.75 10.55
N LEU A 393 8.92 19.89 10.47
CA LEU A 393 7.73 20.05 9.63
C LEU A 393 6.47 19.86 10.47
N ASP A 394 5.62 20.87 10.49
CA ASP A 394 4.32 20.85 11.15
C ASP A 394 3.25 20.32 10.18
N LEU A 395 2.29 19.54 10.68
CA LEU A 395 1.12 19.14 9.92
C LEU A 395 0.07 20.26 9.98
N MET A 396 -0.24 20.84 8.83
CA MET A 396 -1.26 21.87 8.67
C MET A 396 -2.64 21.26 8.45
N ALA A 397 -2.71 20.27 7.54
CA ALA A 397 -3.92 19.50 7.27
C ALA A 397 -3.58 18.15 6.63
N PHE A 398 -4.53 17.23 6.72
CA PHE A 398 -4.53 15.97 6.02
C PHE A 398 -5.92 15.72 5.43
N LEU A 399 -6.00 15.37 4.14
CA LEU A 399 -7.25 15.02 3.46
C LEU A 399 -7.18 13.59 2.93
N THR A 400 -8.16 12.78 3.29
CA THR A 400 -8.29 11.42 2.80
C THR A 400 -8.68 11.38 1.31
N PRO A 401 -8.44 10.27 0.59
CA PRO A 401 -8.91 10.10 -0.79
C PRO A 401 -10.41 10.32 -0.94
N ALA A 402 -11.22 9.88 0.03
CA ALA A 402 -12.66 10.08 0.03
C ALA A 402 -13.07 11.56 0.13
N ASN A 403 -12.34 12.37 0.89
CA ASN A 403 -12.58 13.81 0.92
C ASN A 403 -12.24 14.47 -0.43
N LEU A 404 -11.15 14.03 -1.06
CA LEU A 404 -10.70 14.55 -2.36
C LEU A 404 -11.69 14.22 -3.51
N THR A 405 -12.54 13.21 -3.36
CA THR A 405 -13.44 12.71 -4.39
C THR A 405 -14.92 12.83 -4.04
N ASN A 406 -15.25 13.42 -2.90
CA ASN A 406 -16.63 13.48 -2.37
C ASN A 406 -17.26 12.08 -2.17
N GLY A 407 -16.51 11.19 -1.55
CA GLY A 407 -17.01 9.90 -1.04
C GLY A 407 -16.51 8.65 -1.77
N SER A 408 -15.71 8.78 -2.83
CA SER A 408 -15.08 7.62 -3.47
C SER A 408 -13.67 7.43 -2.94
N ASN A 409 -13.30 6.22 -2.56
CA ASN A 409 -11.93 5.91 -2.21
C ASN A 409 -11.12 5.57 -3.48
N THR A 410 -9.89 6.07 -3.55
CA THR A 410 -9.01 5.88 -4.69
C THR A 410 -7.56 6.05 -4.24
N GLU A 411 -6.59 5.57 -5.01
CA GLU A 411 -5.18 5.87 -4.79
C GLU A 411 -4.84 7.26 -5.33
N LEU A 412 -3.89 7.90 -4.65
CA LEU A 412 -3.23 9.08 -5.14
C LEU A 412 -1.99 8.70 -5.95
N ASN A 413 -1.54 9.62 -6.78
CA ASN A 413 -0.27 9.54 -7.50
C ASN A 413 0.40 10.93 -7.51
N ASP A 414 0.82 11.47 -8.64
CA ASP A 414 1.55 12.73 -8.69
C ASP A 414 0.71 13.91 -8.16
N ILE A 415 1.41 14.95 -7.78
CA ILE A 415 0.83 16.18 -7.27
C ILE A 415 1.56 17.38 -7.86
N TRP A 416 0.80 18.43 -8.18
CA TRP A 416 1.35 19.70 -8.56
C TRP A 416 0.63 20.86 -7.87
N GLY A 417 1.22 22.04 -7.89
CA GLY A 417 0.61 23.25 -7.36
C GLY A 417 0.35 24.31 -8.44
N TRP A 418 -0.61 25.17 -8.19
CA TRP A 418 -0.87 26.36 -8.99
C TRP A 418 -1.18 27.54 -8.08
N THR A 419 -0.49 28.65 -8.31
CA THR A 419 -0.82 29.94 -7.68
C THR A 419 -1.52 30.82 -8.72
N ASP A 420 -2.77 31.20 -8.43
CA ASP A 420 -3.52 32.10 -9.27
C ASP A 420 -2.99 33.53 -9.16
N ALA A 421 -2.28 34.01 -10.17
CA ALA A 421 -1.70 35.35 -10.19
C ALA A 421 -2.73 36.50 -10.08
N LEU A 422 -4.04 36.23 -10.29
CA LEU A 422 -5.09 37.23 -10.13
C LEU A 422 -5.61 37.36 -8.70
N THR A 423 -5.62 36.27 -7.96
CA THR A 423 -6.25 36.20 -6.62
C THR A 423 -5.27 35.89 -5.50
N ASP A 424 -4.01 35.58 -5.83
CA ASP A 424 -2.94 35.10 -4.94
C ASP A 424 -3.33 33.81 -4.19
N LYS A 425 -4.32 33.06 -4.71
CA LYS A 425 -4.73 31.79 -4.14
C LYS A 425 -3.83 30.65 -4.58
N GLU A 426 -3.58 29.73 -3.67
CA GLU A 426 -2.79 28.54 -3.90
C GLU A 426 -3.69 27.32 -4.00
N TYR A 427 -3.47 26.48 -5.01
CA TYR A 427 -4.26 25.29 -5.29
C TYR A 427 -3.39 24.06 -5.44
N ALA A 428 -3.81 22.97 -4.80
CA ALA A 428 -3.25 21.64 -5.04
C ALA A 428 -4.01 20.94 -6.17
N LEU A 429 -3.26 20.38 -7.12
CA LEU A 429 -3.74 19.52 -8.20
C LEU A 429 -3.31 18.11 -7.86
N VAL A 430 -4.23 17.31 -7.36
CA VAL A 430 -3.92 15.97 -6.82
C VAL A 430 -4.30 14.92 -7.83
N GLY A 431 -3.31 14.23 -8.35
CA GLY A 431 -3.51 13.09 -9.24
C GLY A 431 -4.15 11.92 -8.49
N LEU A 432 -5.19 11.37 -9.08
CA LEU A 432 -5.95 10.24 -8.59
C LEU A 432 -6.01 9.17 -9.67
N ARG A 433 -6.20 7.93 -9.27
CA ARG A 433 -6.40 6.84 -10.22
C ARG A 433 -7.55 7.10 -11.19
N LEU A 434 -8.61 7.77 -10.75
CA LEU A 434 -9.83 8.04 -11.53
C LEU A 434 -9.88 9.44 -12.14
N GLY A 435 -8.88 10.29 -11.92
CA GLY A 435 -8.88 11.67 -12.42
C GLY A 435 -7.93 12.58 -11.65
N THR A 436 -8.28 13.86 -11.51
CA THR A 436 -7.51 14.86 -10.77
C THR A 436 -8.43 15.63 -9.85
N SER A 437 -8.08 15.77 -8.58
CA SER A 437 -8.80 16.59 -7.60
C SER A 437 -8.15 17.97 -7.49
N PHE A 438 -8.97 19.00 -7.29
CA PHE A 438 -8.53 20.38 -7.09
C PHE A 438 -8.89 20.85 -5.70
N VAL A 439 -7.90 21.34 -4.95
CA VAL A 439 -8.04 21.78 -3.56
C VAL A 439 -7.49 23.20 -3.42
N ASP A 440 -8.30 24.13 -2.92
CA ASP A 440 -7.84 25.44 -2.48
C ASP A 440 -7.10 25.27 -1.15
N VAL A 441 -5.78 25.49 -1.15
CA VAL A 441 -4.86 25.34 -0.01
C VAL A 441 -4.34 26.72 0.48
N THR A 442 -4.97 27.80 0.07
CA THR A 442 -4.61 29.16 0.48
C THR A 442 -4.60 29.31 1.99
N ASP A 443 -5.59 28.72 2.68
CA ASP A 443 -5.54 28.45 4.12
C ASP A 443 -5.15 26.97 4.31
N PRO A 444 -3.86 26.68 4.58
CA PRO A 444 -3.39 25.32 4.64
C PRO A 444 -3.97 24.50 5.79
N VAL A 445 -4.55 25.15 6.80
CA VAL A 445 -5.21 24.50 7.95
C VAL A 445 -6.66 24.14 7.64
N ASN A 446 -7.30 24.90 6.73
CA ASN A 446 -8.68 24.68 6.30
C ASN A 446 -8.77 24.54 4.78
N PRO A 447 -8.15 23.51 4.17
CA PRO A 447 -8.19 23.30 2.73
C PRO A 447 -9.62 23.00 2.27
N ILE A 448 -9.97 23.49 1.07
CA ILE A 448 -11.31 23.34 0.50
C ILE A 448 -11.20 22.51 -0.78
N VAL A 449 -11.80 21.33 -0.82
CA VAL A 449 -11.90 20.52 -2.03
C VAL A 449 -12.94 21.14 -2.97
N LEU A 450 -12.50 21.61 -4.13
CA LEU A 450 -13.34 22.29 -5.11
C LEU A 450 -14.05 21.32 -6.06
N GLY A 451 -13.42 20.17 -6.34
CA GLY A 451 -14.00 19.17 -7.21
C GLY A 451 -12.99 18.30 -7.91
N VAL A 452 -13.46 17.51 -8.87
CA VAL A 452 -12.66 16.56 -9.62
C VAL A 452 -12.83 16.74 -11.13
N LEU A 453 -11.74 16.52 -11.86
CA LEU A 453 -11.73 16.32 -13.30
C LEU A 453 -11.58 14.81 -13.55
N PRO A 454 -12.60 14.10 -14.06
CA PRO A 454 -12.49 12.68 -14.38
C PRO A 454 -11.40 12.41 -15.41
N THR A 455 -10.83 11.20 -15.36
CA THR A 455 -9.84 10.75 -16.36
C THR A 455 -10.42 10.79 -17.77
N GLN A 456 -9.61 11.14 -18.75
CA GLN A 456 -10.04 11.21 -20.16
C GLN A 456 -10.48 9.84 -20.71
N THR A 457 -9.87 8.76 -20.21
CA THR A 457 -10.16 7.38 -20.64
C THR A 457 -10.18 6.44 -19.44
N ASN A 458 -9.38 5.37 -19.44
CA ASN A 458 -9.35 4.38 -18.37
C ASN A 458 -8.68 4.92 -17.11
N SER A 459 -9.00 4.32 -15.97
CA SER A 459 -8.28 4.56 -14.72
C SER A 459 -6.80 4.21 -14.85
N SER A 460 -5.93 4.97 -14.18
CA SER A 460 -4.50 4.73 -14.17
C SER A 460 -3.90 4.94 -12.78
N THR A 461 -3.02 4.06 -12.38
CA THR A 461 -2.18 4.23 -11.19
C THR A 461 -1.10 5.29 -11.41
N TRP A 462 -0.69 5.50 -12.65
CA TRP A 462 0.37 6.44 -13.05
C TRP A 462 -0.24 7.63 -13.78
N ARG A 463 -0.27 8.77 -13.11
CA ARG A 463 -0.75 10.04 -13.66
C ARG A 463 0.25 11.12 -13.26
N ASP A 464 0.59 12.00 -14.18
CA ASP A 464 1.46 13.14 -13.95
C ASP A 464 0.78 14.44 -14.37
N ILE A 465 1.11 15.53 -13.65
CA ILE A 465 0.45 16.83 -13.78
C ILE A 465 1.50 17.93 -13.75
N LYS A 466 1.47 18.83 -14.73
CA LYS A 466 2.25 20.09 -14.73
C LYS A 466 1.36 21.25 -15.14
N VAL A 467 1.79 22.46 -14.81
CA VAL A 467 1.01 23.68 -15.06
C VAL A 467 1.79 24.63 -15.97
N TYR A 468 1.06 25.25 -16.89
CA TYR A 468 1.57 26.33 -17.72
C TYR A 468 0.46 27.31 -18.09
N LYS A 469 0.67 28.64 -17.91
CA LYS A 469 -0.27 29.73 -18.24
C LYS A 469 -1.70 29.42 -17.76
N ASP A 470 -1.89 29.22 -16.48
CA ASP A 470 -3.20 28.91 -15.89
C ASP A 470 -3.91 27.66 -16.46
N HIS A 471 -3.15 26.71 -17.06
CA HIS A 471 -3.68 25.44 -17.54
C HIS A 471 -2.91 24.27 -16.92
N ALA A 472 -3.64 23.26 -16.47
CA ALA A 472 -3.08 21.98 -16.09
C ALA A 472 -2.96 21.07 -17.29
N PHE A 473 -1.80 20.45 -17.48
CA PHE A 473 -1.51 19.42 -18.47
C PHE A 473 -1.38 18.10 -17.74
N ILE A 474 -2.25 17.16 -18.05
CA ILE A 474 -2.44 15.91 -17.31
C ILE A 474 -2.27 14.74 -18.27
N VAL A 475 -1.39 13.82 -17.92
CA VAL A 475 -1.15 12.58 -18.65
C VAL A 475 -1.47 11.36 -17.79
N ALA A 476 -1.61 10.19 -18.41
CA ALA A 476 -1.80 8.94 -17.71
C ALA A 476 -1.19 7.78 -18.50
N ASP A 477 -0.42 6.94 -17.80
CA ASP A 477 0.13 5.72 -18.38
C ASP A 477 -0.85 4.55 -18.25
N ASN A 478 -0.71 3.59 -19.16
CA ASN A 478 -1.56 2.39 -19.25
C ASN A 478 -3.08 2.70 -19.31
N ALA A 479 -3.43 3.90 -19.74
CA ALA A 479 -4.79 4.42 -19.79
C ALA A 479 -5.41 4.38 -21.21
N GLY A 480 -4.80 3.65 -22.14
CA GLY A 480 -5.27 3.59 -23.54
C GLY A 480 -4.98 4.90 -24.31
N SER A 481 -5.96 5.44 -25.04
CA SER A 481 -5.81 6.68 -25.81
C SER A 481 -6.07 7.93 -24.96
N HIS A 482 -5.42 8.04 -23.80
CA HIS A 482 -5.62 9.15 -22.87
C HIS A 482 -5.17 10.49 -23.45
N GLY A 483 -4.01 10.52 -24.14
CA GLY A 483 -3.43 11.77 -24.62
C GLY A 483 -2.96 12.70 -23.52
N VAL A 484 -2.93 14.01 -23.82
CA VAL A 484 -2.73 15.06 -22.82
C VAL A 484 -4.06 15.76 -22.58
N GLN A 485 -4.63 15.57 -21.39
CA GLN A 485 -5.84 16.24 -20.95
C GLN A 485 -5.46 17.62 -20.44
N ILE A 486 -6.09 18.68 -20.95
CA ILE A 486 -5.79 20.07 -20.62
C ILE A 486 -7.00 20.70 -19.94
N PHE A 487 -6.76 21.29 -18.76
CA PHE A 487 -7.81 21.95 -17.98
C PHE A 487 -7.45 23.41 -17.68
N ASP A 488 -8.35 24.32 -18.01
CA ASP A 488 -8.24 25.74 -17.68
C ASP A 488 -8.52 25.95 -16.19
N LEU A 489 -7.46 26.19 -15.41
CA LEU A 489 -7.50 26.38 -13.97
C LEU A 489 -8.27 27.63 -13.53
N THR A 490 -8.49 28.59 -14.43
CA THR A 490 -9.30 29.77 -14.09
C THR A 490 -10.76 29.40 -13.77
N GLN A 491 -11.21 28.21 -14.19
CA GLN A 491 -12.53 27.67 -13.83
C GLN A 491 -12.67 27.38 -12.32
N LEU A 492 -11.57 27.28 -11.58
CA LEU A 492 -11.60 27.10 -10.14
C LEU A 492 -11.99 28.38 -9.38
N ARG A 493 -11.89 29.55 -10.04
CA ARG A 493 -12.20 30.83 -9.42
C ARG A 493 -13.68 30.93 -9.02
N GLY A 494 -13.93 31.17 -7.73
CA GLY A 494 -15.28 31.35 -7.20
C GLY A 494 -16.11 30.07 -7.05
N VAL A 495 -15.50 28.88 -7.23
CA VAL A 495 -16.16 27.62 -6.92
C VAL A 495 -16.33 27.47 -5.42
N THR A 496 -17.55 27.17 -4.98
CA THR A 496 -17.91 27.02 -3.56
C THR A 496 -18.47 25.63 -3.23
N ASP A 497 -18.97 24.94 -4.24
CA ASP A 497 -19.56 23.62 -4.09
C ASP A 497 -18.73 22.60 -4.88
N PHE A 498 -18.62 21.36 -4.37
CA PHE A 498 -17.91 20.29 -5.06
C PHE A 498 -18.43 20.10 -6.49
N THR A 499 -17.53 20.23 -7.46
CA THR A 499 -17.85 20.28 -8.88
C THR A 499 -17.14 19.13 -9.63
N VAL A 500 -17.88 18.46 -10.51
CA VAL A 500 -17.27 17.54 -11.49
C VAL A 500 -17.01 18.37 -12.75
N PHE A 501 -15.72 18.59 -13.02
CA PHE A 501 -15.26 19.39 -14.14
C PHE A 501 -15.21 18.60 -15.44
N GLU A 502 -15.10 19.29 -16.56
CA GLU A 502 -14.90 18.72 -17.88
C GLU A 502 -13.55 19.15 -18.46
N THR A 503 -12.95 18.27 -19.29
CA THR A 503 -11.72 18.58 -20.04
C THR A 503 -11.93 19.83 -20.88
N THR A 504 -11.03 20.81 -20.77
CA THR A 504 -11.14 22.03 -21.56
C THR A 504 -10.63 21.83 -22.99
N TYR A 505 -9.44 21.25 -23.13
CA TYR A 505 -8.80 20.92 -24.40
C TYR A 505 -8.16 19.52 -24.31
N HIS A 506 -7.91 18.90 -25.44
CA HIS A 506 -7.35 17.57 -25.49
C HIS A 506 -6.37 17.41 -26.65
N TYR A 507 -5.12 17.02 -26.34
CA TYR A 507 -4.13 16.67 -27.35
C TYR A 507 -4.08 15.16 -27.53
N ASP A 508 -4.48 14.67 -28.70
CA ASP A 508 -4.78 13.26 -28.99
C ASP A 508 -3.71 12.53 -29.84
N LYS A 509 -2.56 13.19 -30.13
CA LYS A 509 -1.51 12.58 -30.97
C LYS A 509 -0.73 11.48 -30.28
N VAL A 510 -0.67 11.51 -28.95
CA VAL A 510 -0.11 10.45 -28.11
C VAL A 510 -1.25 9.71 -27.39
N GLY A 511 -1.05 8.45 -27.04
CA GLY A 511 -2.02 7.68 -26.28
C GLY A 511 -1.66 7.66 -24.79
N SER A 512 -1.06 6.57 -24.34
CA SER A 512 -0.56 6.40 -22.98
C SER A 512 0.77 7.15 -22.82
N VAL A 513 0.88 7.98 -21.78
CA VAL A 513 2.06 8.80 -21.46
C VAL A 513 2.33 8.70 -19.97
N HIS A 514 3.58 8.40 -19.58
CA HIS A 514 3.94 8.19 -18.19
C HIS A 514 4.10 9.50 -17.42
N ASN A 515 4.99 10.39 -17.89
CA ASN A 515 5.23 11.70 -17.29
C ASN A 515 5.18 12.83 -18.33
N ILE A 516 5.00 14.06 -17.85
CA ILE A 516 5.03 15.28 -18.66
C ILE A 516 5.90 16.34 -17.98
N ALA A 517 6.93 16.82 -18.66
CA ALA A 517 7.70 17.96 -18.20
C ALA A 517 7.37 19.20 -19.04
N ILE A 518 7.48 20.39 -18.46
CA ILE A 518 7.20 21.65 -19.15
C ILE A 518 8.38 22.60 -18.93
N ASN A 519 8.86 23.21 -20.01
CA ASN A 519 9.74 24.35 -19.93
C ASN A 519 8.91 25.63 -20.06
N GLU A 520 8.62 26.27 -18.95
CA GLU A 520 7.78 27.45 -18.91
C GLU A 520 8.41 28.66 -19.64
N ASP A 521 9.75 28.74 -19.69
CA ASP A 521 10.46 29.82 -20.39
C ASP A 521 10.23 29.78 -21.93
N THR A 522 9.98 28.58 -22.48
CA THR A 522 9.87 28.38 -23.94
C THR A 522 8.47 28.00 -24.39
N GLY A 523 7.62 27.56 -23.49
CA GLY A 523 6.26 27.10 -23.78
C GLY A 523 6.21 25.79 -24.54
N PHE A 524 7.12 24.85 -24.23
CA PHE A 524 7.08 23.48 -24.73
C PHE A 524 6.85 22.49 -23.60
N ALA A 525 5.95 21.54 -23.86
CA ALA A 525 5.76 20.36 -23.05
C ALA A 525 6.44 19.15 -23.69
N TYR A 526 6.95 18.27 -22.85
CA TYR A 526 7.66 17.04 -23.19
C TYR A 526 6.94 15.87 -22.57
N ALA A 527 6.17 15.16 -23.39
CA ALA A 527 5.51 13.92 -22.99
C ALA A 527 6.53 12.77 -23.08
N VAL A 528 6.75 12.07 -21.98
CA VAL A 528 7.74 10.99 -21.87
C VAL A 528 7.10 9.69 -21.39
N GLY A 529 7.78 8.57 -21.53
CA GLY A 529 7.21 7.27 -21.20
C GLY A 529 6.04 6.90 -22.11
N ILE A 530 6.16 7.13 -23.41
CA ILE A 530 5.06 6.94 -24.36
C ILE A 530 4.83 5.44 -24.56
N GLY A 531 3.65 4.99 -24.22
CA GLY A 531 3.23 3.59 -24.25
C GLY A 531 2.25 3.28 -25.37
N SER A 532 1.36 2.33 -25.09
CA SER A 532 0.36 1.81 -25.99
C SER A 532 -0.65 2.86 -26.48
N ALA A 533 -1.33 2.56 -27.58
CA ALA A 533 -2.34 3.40 -28.22
C ALA A 533 -1.84 4.71 -28.87
N SER A 534 -0.51 4.95 -28.89
CA SER A 534 0.09 6.05 -29.63
C SER A 534 0.30 5.67 -31.11
N GLU A 535 0.14 6.64 -32.02
CA GLU A 535 0.51 6.41 -33.42
C GLU A 535 2.04 6.28 -33.53
N SER A 536 2.53 5.31 -34.29
CA SER A 536 3.97 4.97 -34.36
C SER A 536 4.89 6.14 -34.70
N GLN A 537 4.39 7.13 -35.44
CA GLN A 537 5.16 8.34 -35.82
C GLN A 537 5.39 9.31 -34.65
N TYR A 538 4.65 9.15 -33.54
CA TYR A 538 4.75 10.00 -32.34
C TYR A 538 5.40 9.26 -31.17
N VAL A 539 5.73 7.97 -31.33
CA VAL A 539 6.42 7.19 -30.30
C VAL A 539 7.91 7.48 -30.34
N CYS A 540 8.41 8.10 -29.29
CA CYS A 540 9.83 8.42 -29.11
C CYS A 540 10.15 8.58 -27.61
N GLY A 541 11.38 8.87 -27.26
CA GLY A 541 11.80 9.10 -25.88
C GLY A 541 11.06 10.26 -25.23
N ALA A 542 11.11 11.44 -25.89
CA ALA A 542 10.32 12.60 -25.47
C ALA A 542 9.60 13.21 -26.68
N HIS A 543 8.29 13.21 -26.65
CA HIS A 543 7.41 13.83 -27.64
C HIS A 543 7.17 15.30 -27.27
N ILE A 544 7.59 16.21 -28.13
CA ILE A 544 7.59 17.65 -27.87
C ILE A 544 6.32 18.29 -28.41
N ILE A 545 5.65 19.04 -27.55
CA ILE A 545 4.40 19.73 -27.85
C ILE A 545 4.59 21.22 -27.65
N ASP A 546 4.30 22.02 -28.69
CA ASP A 546 4.18 23.46 -28.55
C ASP A 546 2.85 23.78 -27.83
N ILE A 547 2.98 24.37 -26.64
CA ILE A 547 1.86 24.75 -25.78
C ILE A 547 1.81 26.27 -25.54
N ASN A 548 2.51 27.04 -26.37
CA ASN A 548 2.46 28.52 -26.29
C ASN A 548 1.03 29.06 -26.35
N ASP A 549 0.16 28.38 -27.04
CA ASP A 549 -1.29 28.50 -26.94
C ASP A 549 -1.87 27.21 -26.37
N PRO A 550 -2.23 27.17 -25.07
CA PRO A 550 -2.77 25.96 -24.44
C PRO A 550 -4.08 25.46 -25.07
N SER A 551 -4.78 26.31 -25.82
CA SER A 551 -6.03 25.95 -26.50
C SER A 551 -5.83 25.26 -27.87
N ASP A 552 -4.63 25.37 -28.45
CA ASP A 552 -4.26 24.77 -29.73
C ASP A 552 -2.87 24.13 -29.69
N PRO A 553 -2.65 23.11 -28.84
CA PRO A 553 -1.35 22.44 -28.70
C PRO A 553 -0.97 21.69 -29.98
N SER A 554 0.29 21.79 -30.40
CA SER A 554 0.76 21.20 -31.65
C SER A 554 2.08 20.44 -31.52
N PHE A 555 2.25 19.40 -32.37
CA PHE A 555 3.49 18.63 -32.39
C PHE A 555 4.67 19.47 -32.87
N ALA A 556 5.77 19.48 -32.08
CA ALA A 556 6.97 20.27 -32.36
C ALA A 556 8.20 19.45 -32.69
N GLY A 557 8.32 18.23 -32.14
CA GLY A 557 9.51 17.40 -32.34
C GLY A 557 9.51 16.11 -31.54
N CYS A 558 10.56 15.32 -31.72
CA CYS A 558 10.67 13.98 -31.13
C CYS A 558 12.14 13.71 -30.78
N LEU A 559 12.46 13.66 -29.49
CA LEU A 559 13.79 13.32 -28.99
C LEU A 559 13.89 11.83 -28.75
N SER A 560 14.92 11.16 -29.21
CA SER A 560 15.18 9.75 -28.93
C SER A 560 16.67 9.44 -29.02
N ASP A 561 17.17 8.70 -28.02
CA ASP A 561 18.49 8.09 -28.06
C ASP A 561 18.35 6.57 -27.96
N ASN A 562 18.24 5.91 -29.11
CA ASN A 562 18.06 4.46 -29.22
C ASN A 562 19.24 3.63 -28.66
N THR A 563 20.16 4.25 -27.94
CA THR A 563 21.24 3.57 -27.20
C THR A 563 20.98 3.54 -25.69
N THR A 564 19.84 4.07 -25.25
CA THR A 564 19.38 4.11 -23.85
C THR A 564 18.03 3.38 -23.71
N GLY A 565 17.59 3.21 -22.47
CA GLY A 565 16.40 2.40 -22.13
C GLY A 565 16.72 0.90 -22.10
N ARG A 566 15.98 0.15 -21.31
CA ARG A 566 16.15 -1.32 -21.18
C ARG A 566 15.98 -2.07 -22.49
N GLY A 567 15.17 -1.54 -23.39
CA GLY A 567 14.94 -2.06 -24.73
C GLY A 567 15.94 -1.57 -25.79
N ASN A 568 16.85 -0.66 -25.49
CA ASN A 568 17.60 0.14 -26.44
C ASN A 568 16.67 0.81 -27.48
N ASP A 569 15.57 1.33 -27.00
CA ASP A 569 14.47 1.93 -27.76
C ASP A 569 14.39 3.46 -27.57
N GLY A 570 15.30 4.02 -26.75
CA GLY A 570 15.35 5.44 -26.43
C GLY A 570 14.26 5.89 -25.47
N TYR A 571 13.71 4.96 -24.68
CA TYR A 571 12.70 5.25 -23.67
C TYR A 571 13.22 6.28 -22.68
N VAL A 572 12.45 7.31 -22.42
CA VAL A 572 12.66 8.32 -21.39
C VAL A 572 11.55 8.16 -20.37
N HIS A 573 11.91 7.90 -19.12
CA HIS A 573 10.94 7.74 -18.04
C HIS A 573 10.47 9.10 -17.52
N ASP A 574 11.43 9.98 -17.20
CA ASP A 574 11.19 11.35 -16.75
C ASP A 574 12.34 12.27 -17.21
N GLY A 575 12.21 13.59 -17.01
CA GLY A 575 13.25 14.53 -17.33
C GLY A 575 12.91 15.96 -16.99
N GLN A 576 13.97 16.76 -16.87
CA GLN A 576 13.89 18.21 -16.70
C GLN A 576 14.42 18.92 -17.94
N PHE A 577 13.65 19.89 -18.44
CA PHE A 577 13.95 20.65 -19.66
C PHE A 577 14.03 22.13 -19.29
N VAL A 578 15.23 22.73 -19.45
CA VAL A 578 15.48 24.07 -18.91
C VAL A 578 16.27 24.93 -19.89
N ILE A 579 16.12 26.26 -19.79
CA ILE A 579 17.13 27.16 -20.32
C ILE A 579 18.38 27.08 -19.44
N TYR A 580 19.42 26.44 -19.93
CA TYR A 580 20.63 26.17 -19.18
C TYR A 580 21.35 27.42 -18.76
N LYS A 581 21.61 27.59 -17.48
CA LYS A 581 22.27 28.74 -16.86
C LYS A 581 23.57 28.33 -16.13
N GLY A 582 23.97 27.06 -16.27
CA GLY A 582 25.13 26.49 -15.61
C GLY A 582 26.49 26.89 -16.20
N PRO A 583 27.56 26.30 -15.69
CA PRO A 583 28.95 26.73 -15.98
C PRO A 583 29.45 26.37 -17.38
N ASP A 584 28.82 25.41 -18.09
CA ASP A 584 29.22 25.08 -19.48
C ASP A 584 28.80 26.18 -20.45
N THR A 585 29.75 27.10 -20.73
CA THR A 585 29.52 28.29 -21.57
C THR A 585 29.14 27.96 -23.02
N LYS A 586 29.42 26.75 -23.51
CA LYS A 586 29.02 26.29 -24.85
C LYS A 586 27.48 26.11 -24.98
N TYR A 587 26.84 25.82 -23.91
CA TYR A 587 25.43 25.54 -23.85
C TYR A 587 24.64 26.60 -23.08
N PHE A 588 25.30 27.60 -22.51
CA PHE A 588 24.64 28.67 -21.77
C PHE A 588 23.56 29.36 -22.63
N GLY A 589 22.36 29.50 -22.09
CA GLY A 589 21.21 30.11 -22.76
C GLY A 589 20.52 29.22 -23.80
N LYS A 590 20.93 27.98 -23.97
CA LYS A 590 20.23 26.97 -24.77
C LYS A 590 19.23 26.19 -23.94
N GLU A 591 18.25 25.63 -24.61
CA GLU A 591 17.32 24.70 -23.98
C GLU A 591 17.94 23.30 -23.95
N ILE A 592 18.17 22.79 -22.76
CA ILE A 592 18.82 21.51 -22.53
C ILE A 592 17.85 20.57 -21.81
N ALA A 593 17.79 19.35 -22.31
CA ALA A 593 17.11 18.22 -21.69
C ALA A 593 18.08 17.43 -20.82
N PHE A 594 17.67 17.15 -19.59
CA PHE A 594 18.27 16.16 -18.69
C PHE A 594 17.25 15.06 -18.52
N THR A 595 17.52 13.86 -19.04
CA THR A 595 16.52 12.78 -19.12
C THR A 595 16.94 11.55 -18.33
N ALA A 596 16.01 11.00 -17.60
CA ALA A 596 16.12 9.73 -16.89
C ALA A 596 15.62 8.60 -17.80
N ASN A 597 16.54 7.78 -18.31
CA ASN A 597 16.29 6.82 -19.38
C ASN A 597 16.36 5.37 -18.89
N GLU A 598 15.83 5.04 -17.73
CA GLU A 598 15.92 3.72 -17.08
C GLU A 598 17.36 3.25 -16.82
N THR A 599 18.22 3.26 -17.84
CA THR A 599 19.60 2.74 -17.79
C THR A 599 20.66 3.82 -17.79
N ALA A 600 20.27 5.07 -18.02
CA ALA A 600 21.22 6.18 -18.20
C ALA A 600 20.60 7.54 -17.86
N LEU A 601 21.49 8.47 -17.46
CA LEU A 601 21.22 9.89 -17.56
C LEU A 601 21.54 10.33 -19.00
N GLY A 602 20.55 10.91 -19.71
CA GLY A 602 20.73 11.51 -21.04
C GLY A 602 20.82 13.04 -20.99
N ILE A 603 21.65 13.66 -21.82
CA ILE A 603 21.71 15.11 -21.96
C ILE A 603 21.60 15.48 -23.44
N ALA A 604 20.67 16.39 -23.78
CA ALA A 604 20.44 16.78 -25.17
C ALA A 604 20.20 18.30 -25.33
N ASP A 605 20.68 18.90 -26.43
CA ASP A 605 20.30 20.23 -26.88
C ASP A 605 19.01 20.16 -27.67
N VAL A 606 17.94 20.69 -27.09
CA VAL A 606 16.58 20.69 -27.65
C VAL A 606 16.14 22.09 -28.06
N THR A 607 17.06 23.02 -28.22
CA THR A 607 16.79 24.41 -28.59
C THR A 607 16.06 24.49 -29.93
N ASP A 608 16.53 23.76 -30.94
CA ASP A 608 15.90 23.66 -32.25
C ASP A 608 15.07 22.36 -32.32
N LYS A 609 13.75 22.46 -32.17
CA LYS A 609 12.83 21.32 -32.14
C LYS A 609 12.84 20.50 -33.43
N SER A 610 13.31 21.10 -34.55
CA SER A 610 13.47 20.40 -35.82
C SER A 610 14.82 19.70 -36.00
N ASN A 611 15.80 19.98 -35.10
CA ASN A 611 17.16 19.46 -35.18
C ASN A 611 17.76 19.20 -33.80
N LEU A 612 17.16 18.28 -33.08
CA LEU A 612 17.57 17.88 -31.72
C LEU A 612 18.93 17.20 -31.74
N LYS A 613 19.74 17.41 -30.71
CA LYS A 613 21.12 16.90 -30.66
C LYS A 613 21.38 16.23 -29.31
N ILE A 614 21.67 14.96 -29.34
CA ILE A 614 22.24 14.28 -28.17
C ILE A 614 23.62 14.89 -27.89
N ILE A 615 23.84 15.36 -26.67
CA ILE A 615 25.11 15.90 -26.20
C ILE A 615 25.96 14.77 -25.61
N SER A 616 25.38 14.08 -24.64
CA SER A 616 26.06 12.98 -23.94
C SER A 616 25.04 12.05 -23.28
N LYS A 617 25.51 10.91 -22.84
CA LYS A 617 24.83 10.05 -21.92
C LYS A 617 25.81 9.54 -20.87
N PHE A 618 25.32 9.26 -19.68
CA PHE A 618 26.07 8.56 -18.66
C PHE A 618 25.32 7.28 -18.31
N ASP A 619 25.89 6.14 -18.70
CA ASP A 619 25.36 4.81 -18.38
C ASP A 619 26.31 4.08 -17.42
N GLN A 620 25.77 3.37 -16.46
CA GLN A 620 26.52 2.56 -15.51
C GLN A 620 25.77 1.26 -15.22
N SER A 621 26.49 0.15 -15.24
CA SER A 621 25.90 -1.18 -15.05
C SER A 621 25.27 -1.43 -13.67
N ASN A 622 25.46 -0.52 -12.72
CA ASN A 622 24.94 -0.61 -11.35
C ASN A 622 23.63 0.16 -11.17
N PHE A 623 23.15 0.90 -12.17
CA PHE A 623 21.84 1.53 -12.07
C PHE A 623 20.75 0.46 -12.13
N GLY A 624 19.86 0.45 -11.13
CA GLY A 624 18.67 -0.38 -11.11
C GLY A 624 17.62 0.19 -12.06
N TYR A 625 17.30 1.48 -11.89
CA TYR A 625 16.35 2.19 -12.73
C TYR A 625 16.53 3.71 -12.55
N VAL A 626 17.19 4.37 -13.49
CA VAL A 626 17.31 5.84 -13.51
C VAL A 626 15.91 6.42 -13.72
N HIS A 627 15.27 6.85 -12.61
CA HIS A 627 13.86 7.15 -12.55
C HIS A 627 13.54 8.61 -12.85
N GLN A 628 14.06 9.51 -12.03
CA GLN A 628 13.80 10.94 -12.08
C GLN A 628 15.07 11.69 -11.62
N GLY A 629 15.20 12.95 -11.96
CA GLY A 629 16.25 13.80 -11.43
C GLY A 629 15.95 15.28 -11.57
N TRP A 630 16.63 16.10 -10.74
CA TRP A 630 16.44 17.54 -10.70
C TRP A 630 17.77 18.29 -10.60
N LEU A 631 17.87 19.44 -11.27
CA LEU A 631 19.07 20.32 -11.22
C LEU A 631 19.11 21.14 -9.93
N SER A 632 20.35 21.44 -9.48
CA SER A 632 20.58 22.56 -8.58
C SER A 632 20.23 23.89 -9.25
N GLU A 633 19.94 24.92 -8.46
CA GLU A 633 19.57 26.27 -8.95
C GLU A 633 20.63 26.89 -9.88
N ASP A 634 21.89 26.56 -9.69
CA ASP A 634 23.02 27.02 -10.52
C ASP A 634 23.27 26.10 -11.72
N HIS A 635 22.46 25.10 -11.96
CA HIS A 635 22.54 24.08 -13.01
C HIS A 635 23.90 23.38 -13.10
N ARG A 636 24.59 23.27 -11.98
CA ARG A 636 25.89 22.61 -11.91
C ARG A 636 25.79 21.15 -11.52
N TYR A 637 24.79 20.82 -10.69
CA TYR A 637 24.60 19.49 -10.17
C TYR A 637 23.23 18.94 -10.56
N PHE A 638 23.17 17.62 -10.76
CA PHE A 638 21.92 16.92 -11.07
C PHE A 638 21.74 15.77 -10.09
N PHE A 639 20.62 15.76 -9.37
CA PHE A 639 20.28 14.78 -8.34
C PHE A 639 19.39 13.73 -8.95
N VAL A 640 19.80 12.47 -8.93
CA VAL A 640 19.12 11.35 -9.61
C VAL A 640 18.65 10.32 -8.61
N ASN A 641 17.42 9.87 -8.78
CA ASN A 641 16.83 8.73 -8.09
C ASN A 641 17.05 7.45 -8.91
N ASP A 642 17.40 6.35 -8.21
CA ASP A 642 17.58 5.02 -8.77
C ASP A 642 16.59 4.04 -8.13
N GLU A 643 15.33 4.12 -8.54
CA GLU A 643 14.14 3.60 -7.87
C GLU A 643 14.16 2.09 -7.53
N LEU A 644 14.86 1.26 -8.28
CA LEU A 644 14.69 -0.18 -8.16
C LEU A 644 15.83 -0.91 -7.44
N ASN A 645 16.90 -0.23 -7.07
CA ASN A 645 18.03 -0.87 -6.41
C ASN A 645 17.66 -1.40 -5.01
N GLU A 646 16.91 -0.63 -4.24
CA GLU A 646 16.44 -1.04 -2.91
C GLU A 646 15.36 -2.12 -3.01
N TYR A 647 14.47 -2.01 -3.99
CA TYR A 647 13.41 -2.98 -4.24
C TYR A 647 13.96 -4.39 -4.54
N TYR A 648 14.99 -4.47 -5.39
CA TYR A 648 15.66 -5.74 -5.70
C TYR A 648 16.67 -6.17 -4.62
N GLY A 649 16.92 -5.34 -3.61
CA GLY A 649 17.89 -5.59 -2.55
C GLY A 649 19.34 -5.50 -3.02
N THR A 650 19.61 -4.82 -4.14
CA THR A 650 20.97 -4.49 -4.62
C THR A 650 21.62 -3.51 -3.67
N ASP A 651 20.88 -2.46 -3.27
CA ASP A 651 21.21 -1.58 -2.17
C ASP A 651 20.32 -1.89 -0.96
N LYS A 652 20.85 -1.62 0.23
CA LYS A 652 20.15 -1.91 1.50
C LYS A 652 19.49 -0.68 2.11
N GLU A 653 19.77 0.47 1.56
CA GLU A 653 19.37 1.80 2.02
C GLU A 653 19.16 2.70 0.81
N GLN A 654 18.24 3.64 0.95
CA GLN A 654 17.93 4.61 -0.10
C GLN A 654 19.16 5.43 -0.47
N THR A 655 19.34 5.59 -1.78
CA THR A 655 20.49 6.27 -2.37
C THR A 655 20.05 7.36 -3.35
N THR A 656 20.78 8.50 -3.36
CA THR A 656 20.63 9.55 -4.37
C THR A 656 21.97 9.77 -5.07
N VAL A 657 21.99 9.59 -6.38
CA VAL A 657 23.21 9.78 -7.16
C VAL A 657 23.33 11.26 -7.55
N ILE A 658 24.44 11.90 -7.17
CA ILE A 658 24.68 13.32 -7.44
C ILE A 658 25.73 13.45 -8.52
N PHE A 659 25.34 14.06 -9.65
CA PHE A 659 26.21 14.32 -10.77
C PHE A 659 26.75 15.74 -10.75
N ASP A 660 28.02 15.92 -11.08
CA ASP A 660 28.58 17.18 -11.58
C ASP A 660 28.34 17.23 -13.09
N VAL A 661 27.48 18.14 -13.52
CA VAL A 661 27.12 18.42 -14.93
C VAL A 661 27.70 19.76 -15.41
N SER A 662 28.82 20.21 -14.80
CA SER A 662 29.55 21.42 -15.22
C SER A 662 30.09 21.34 -16.63
N ASP A 663 30.32 20.14 -17.14
CA ASP A 663 30.65 19.82 -18.52
C ASP A 663 29.58 18.87 -19.05
N LEU A 664 28.67 19.40 -19.87
CA LEU A 664 27.52 18.61 -20.38
C LEU A 664 27.94 17.50 -21.35
N GLU A 665 29.17 17.59 -21.93
CA GLU A 665 29.70 16.54 -22.81
C GLU A 665 30.36 15.39 -22.02
N SER A 666 30.62 15.60 -20.72
CA SER A 666 31.28 14.60 -19.86
C SER A 666 30.80 14.68 -18.42
N PRO A 667 29.49 14.40 -18.17
CA PRO A 667 28.93 14.38 -16.81
C PRO A 667 29.63 13.31 -15.96
N LYS A 668 29.75 13.56 -14.63
CA LYS A 668 30.45 12.65 -13.71
C LYS A 668 29.66 12.50 -12.44
N ILE A 669 29.66 11.30 -11.87
CA ILE A 669 29.20 11.12 -10.49
C ILE A 669 30.17 11.89 -9.57
N LEU A 670 29.63 12.82 -8.80
CA LEU A 670 30.33 13.54 -7.76
C LEU A 670 30.35 12.71 -6.48
N THR A 671 29.19 12.29 -6.03
CA THR A 671 29.01 11.49 -4.82
C THR A 671 27.69 10.72 -4.88
N ILE A 672 27.51 9.77 -3.97
CA ILE A 672 26.26 9.07 -3.74
C ILE A 672 25.84 9.32 -2.28
N TYR A 673 24.78 10.05 -2.09
CA TYR A 673 24.17 10.23 -0.77
C TYR A 673 23.45 8.95 -0.36
N LYS A 674 23.56 8.60 0.93
CA LYS A 674 22.94 7.43 1.55
C LYS A 674 22.19 7.88 2.79
N SER A 675 20.88 7.63 2.80
CA SER A 675 20.02 8.08 3.91
C SER A 675 20.12 7.23 5.18
N GLY A 676 20.58 5.99 5.06
CA GLY A 676 20.52 4.99 6.14
C GLY A 676 19.12 4.40 6.34
N LEU A 677 18.12 4.78 5.53
CA LEU A 677 16.73 4.34 5.63
C LEU A 677 16.44 3.22 4.63
N LYS A 678 15.62 2.26 5.04
CA LYS A 678 15.20 1.16 4.18
C LYS A 678 13.93 1.56 3.45
N THR A 679 14.06 2.31 2.38
CA THR A 679 12.96 2.77 1.54
C THR A 679 13.40 2.83 0.10
N ILE A 680 12.46 3.02 -0.82
CA ILE A 680 12.72 3.32 -2.23
C ILE A 680 12.66 4.84 -2.41
N ASP A 681 13.58 5.44 -3.17
CA ASP A 681 13.50 6.83 -3.57
C ASP A 681 12.59 6.98 -4.82
N HIS A 682 11.97 8.15 -4.98
CA HIS A 682 11.05 8.37 -6.10
C HIS A 682 11.22 9.74 -6.76
N ASN A 683 10.67 10.81 -6.21
CA ASN A 683 10.70 12.12 -6.85
C ASN A 683 11.52 13.15 -6.08
N ASN A 684 12.33 13.92 -6.81
CA ASN A 684 13.20 14.98 -6.29
C ASN A 684 12.79 16.35 -6.82
N TYR A 685 12.79 17.36 -5.95
CA TYR A 685 12.63 18.76 -6.35
C TYR A 685 13.62 19.64 -5.59
N VAL A 686 14.17 20.67 -6.24
CA VAL A 686 15.11 21.61 -5.60
C VAL A 686 14.49 22.98 -5.50
N VAL A 687 14.57 23.57 -4.30
CA VAL A 687 14.21 24.99 -4.04
C VAL A 687 15.36 25.62 -3.26
N GLY A 688 16.05 26.56 -3.87
CA GLY A 688 17.27 27.15 -3.29
C GLY A 688 18.33 26.07 -3.03
N ASN A 689 18.74 25.95 -1.79
CA ASN A 689 19.72 24.95 -1.34
C ASN A 689 19.07 23.79 -0.60
N LEU A 690 17.82 23.49 -0.89
CA LEU A 690 17.08 22.38 -0.30
C LEU A 690 16.63 21.41 -1.40
N LEU A 691 16.88 20.13 -1.18
CA LEU A 691 16.41 19.02 -2.00
C LEU A 691 15.26 18.33 -1.26
N TYR A 692 14.07 18.35 -1.84
CA TYR A 692 12.85 17.71 -1.35
C TYR A 692 12.67 16.37 -2.04
N GLN A 693 12.63 15.31 -1.28
CA GLN A 693 12.53 13.94 -1.79
C GLN A 693 11.25 13.28 -1.28
N SER A 694 10.51 12.68 -2.18
CA SER A 694 9.43 11.74 -1.84
C SER A 694 10.00 10.33 -1.90
N ASN A 695 10.14 9.69 -0.74
CA ASN A 695 10.82 8.40 -0.61
C ASN A 695 9.86 7.34 -0.11
N TYR A 696 8.75 7.12 -0.85
CA TYR A 696 7.72 6.13 -0.55
C TYR A 696 7.44 5.98 0.96
N SER A 697 7.82 4.85 1.57
CA SER A 697 7.48 4.50 2.96
C SER A 697 8.09 5.42 4.03
N THR A 698 9.04 6.26 3.70
CA THR A 698 9.62 7.23 4.65
C THR A 698 9.12 8.65 4.44
N GLY A 699 8.14 8.83 3.54
CA GLY A 699 7.48 10.11 3.33
C GLY A 699 8.36 11.17 2.65
N LEU A 700 8.15 12.41 3.04
CA LEU A 700 8.93 13.57 2.58
C LEU A 700 10.22 13.71 3.38
N ARG A 701 11.36 13.82 2.68
CA ARG A 701 12.68 14.10 3.24
C ARG A 701 13.23 15.39 2.64
N VAL A 702 13.81 16.24 3.44
CA VAL A 702 14.40 17.52 3.00
C VAL A 702 15.87 17.56 3.36
N LEU A 703 16.71 17.65 2.35
CA LEU A 703 18.16 17.70 2.50
C LEU A 703 18.69 19.12 2.23
N ASN A 704 19.57 19.62 3.08
CA ASN A 704 20.36 20.79 2.81
C ASN A 704 21.55 20.39 1.90
N ILE A 705 21.60 20.97 0.72
CA ILE A 705 22.61 20.72 -0.33
C ILE A 705 23.62 21.85 -0.50
N ASN A 706 23.81 22.71 0.53
CA ASN A 706 24.91 23.71 0.51
C ASN A 706 26.26 23.04 0.30
N ASN A 707 26.47 21.89 0.91
CA ASN A 707 27.57 21.00 0.60
C ASN A 707 27.06 19.80 -0.17
N VAL A 708 27.10 19.84 -1.50
CA VAL A 708 26.60 18.78 -2.38
C VAL A 708 27.34 17.45 -2.24
N GLU A 709 28.59 17.47 -1.72
CA GLU A 709 29.36 16.23 -1.48
C GLU A 709 28.92 15.50 -0.20
N ASP A 710 28.23 16.21 0.71
CA ASP A 710 27.76 15.69 2.00
C ASP A 710 26.42 16.36 2.38
N PRO A 711 25.30 16.04 1.67
CA PRO A 711 23.98 16.56 1.99
C PRO A 711 23.53 16.14 3.39
N ILE A 712 22.82 17.03 4.08
CA ILE A 712 22.36 16.79 5.46
C ILE A 712 20.83 16.88 5.51
N GLU A 713 20.17 15.85 6.05
CA GLU A 713 18.73 15.90 6.31
C GLU A 713 18.43 16.97 7.38
N VAL A 714 17.60 17.94 7.02
CA VAL A 714 17.22 19.05 7.91
C VAL A 714 15.76 19.00 8.35
N ALA A 715 14.92 18.29 7.60
CA ALA A 715 13.51 18.10 7.94
C ALA A 715 12.97 16.82 7.31
N TYR A 716 11.92 16.25 7.94
CA TYR A 716 11.15 15.18 7.33
C TYR A 716 9.72 15.15 7.88
N PHE A 717 8.84 14.54 7.10
CA PHE A 717 7.49 14.19 7.50
C PHE A 717 7.15 12.80 6.95
N ASP A 718 6.97 11.84 7.85
CA ASP A 718 6.67 10.48 7.47
C ASP A 718 5.16 10.33 7.21
N THR A 719 4.79 9.92 5.99
CA THR A 719 3.41 9.73 5.57
C THR A 719 2.95 8.28 5.69
N TYR A 720 3.83 7.34 6.10
CA TYR A 720 3.50 5.92 6.16
C TYR A 720 3.84 5.33 7.52
N ARG A 721 2.82 5.19 8.37
CA ARG A 721 2.96 4.82 9.79
C ARG A 721 3.37 3.37 10.05
N ALA A 722 3.39 2.52 9.03
CA ALA A 722 3.70 1.10 9.19
C ALA A 722 5.21 0.79 9.26
N GLY A 723 6.06 1.83 9.15
CA GLY A 723 7.52 1.73 9.22
C GLY A 723 8.20 1.55 7.86
N ASP A 724 9.52 1.71 7.86
CA ASP A 724 10.39 1.78 6.69
C ASP A 724 10.49 0.44 5.97
N VAL A 725 10.07 0.41 4.72
CA VAL A 725 10.13 -0.78 3.86
C VAL A 725 10.53 -0.38 2.43
N ALA A 726 11.37 -1.18 1.78
CA ALA A 726 11.67 -1.01 0.36
C ALA A 726 10.49 -1.52 -0.49
N SER A 727 9.43 -0.72 -0.55
CA SER A 727 8.16 -1.05 -1.22
C SER A 727 7.48 0.22 -1.74
N PHE A 728 6.61 0.08 -2.73
CA PHE A 728 5.89 1.18 -3.38
C PHE A 728 4.64 1.59 -2.56
N VAL A 729 4.86 2.06 -1.32
CA VAL A 729 3.82 2.47 -0.37
C VAL A 729 4.18 3.84 0.23
N GLY A 730 3.18 4.67 0.54
CA GLY A 730 3.40 5.98 1.14
C GLY A 730 3.58 7.10 0.11
N SER A 731 4.58 7.97 0.28
CA SER A 731 4.74 9.19 -0.50
C SER A 731 5.11 8.93 -1.96
N TRP A 732 4.25 9.37 -2.90
CA TRP A 732 4.52 9.35 -4.34
C TRP A 732 5.30 10.58 -4.78
N SER A 733 4.81 11.76 -4.46
CA SER A 733 5.38 13.02 -4.93
C SER A 733 5.13 14.15 -3.93
N ASN A 734 5.83 15.28 -4.14
CA ASN A 734 5.64 16.50 -3.36
C ASN A 734 5.68 17.74 -4.25
N TYR A 735 5.14 18.85 -3.75
CA TYR A 735 5.23 20.16 -4.39
C TYR A 735 5.67 21.21 -3.37
N PRO A 736 6.92 21.69 -3.42
CA PRO A 736 7.49 22.61 -2.43
C PRO A 736 7.57 24.07 -2.89
N TYR A 737 6.94 24.45 -4.00
CA TYR A 737 7.21 25.74 -4.68
C TYR A 737 6.26 26.87 -4.30
N PHE A 738 5.29 26.70 -3.39
CA PHE A 738 4.46 27.81 -2.98
C PHE A 738 5.24 28.86 -2.20
N GLU A 739 5.02 30.14 -2.56
CA GLU A 739 5.66 31.28 -1.86
C GLU A 739 5.22 31.37 -0.38
N SER A 740 4.04 30.84 -0.05
CA SER A 740 3.59 30.73 1.34
C SER A 740 4.43 29.80 2.20
N GLY A 741 5.29 28.98 1.58
CA GLY A 741 6.05 27.91 2.22
C GLY A 741 5.20 26.66 2.51
N THR A 742 3.99 26.58 1.99
CA THR A 742 3.17 25.35 2.04
C THR A 742 3.79 24.30 1.15
N ILE A 743 3.94 23.07 1.68
CA ILE A 743 4.44 21.92 0.96
C ILE A 743 3.31 20.92 0.87
N LEU A 744 3.06 20.41 -0.33
CA LEU A 744 2.09 19.35 -0.57
C LEU A 744 2.82 18.02 -0.67
N VAL A 745 2.25 16.96 -0.10
CA VAL A 745 2.76 15.60 -0.23
C VAL A 745 1.61 14.66 -0.54
N SER A 746 1.69 13.96 -1.66
CA SER A 746 0.74 12.90 -2.01
C SER A 746 1.23 11.56 -1.47
N SER A 747 0.37 10.88 -0.72
CA SER A 747 0.60 9.50 -0.25
C SER A 747 -0.41 8.57 -0.93
N ILE A 748 0.09 7.48 -1.52
CA ILE A 748 -0.68 6.58 -2.39
C ILE A 748 -1.98 6.14 -1.72
N GLU A 749 -1.88 5.60 -0.51
CA GLU A 749 -2.98 4.96 0.20
C GLU A 749 -3.72 5.92 1.13
N GLU A 750 -2.99 6.87 1.73
CA GLU A 750 -3.53 7.64 2.85
C GLU A 750 -4.19 8.94 2.41
N GLY A 751 -3.59 9.68 1.46
CA GLY A 751 -4.18 10.92 0.98
C GLY A 751 -3.21 12.09 0.77
N LEU A 752 -3.73 13.31 0.84
CA LEU A 752 -2.98 14.55 0.70
C LEU A 752 -2.56 15.09 2.07
N TYR A 753 -1.26 15.24 2.27
CA TYR A 753 -0.69 15.96 3.41
C TYR A 753 -0.29 17.36 3.00
N ILE A 754 -0.62 18.31 3.86
CA ILE A 754 -0.25 19.72 3.74
C ILE A 754 0.62 20.04 4.95
N VAL A 755 1.91 20.33 4.71
CA VAL A 755 2.88 20.57 5.78
C VAL A 755 3.60 21.90 5.57
N LYS A 756 4.15 22.44 6.65
CA LYS A 756 4.99 23.66 6.64
C LYS A 756 6.19 23.48 7.57
N ALA A 757 7.24 24.26 7.31
CA ALA A 757 8.34 24.37 8.25
C ALA A 757 7.87 24.82 9.63
N SER A 758 8.35 24.13 10.67
CA SER A 758 8.05 24.50 12.07
C SER A 758 8.51 25.95 12.37
N ASP A 759 7.83 26.61 13.31
CA ASP A 759 8.08 28.01 13.69
C ASP A 759 7.75 29.08 12.63
N GLY A 760 6.98 28.74 11.57
CA GLY A 760 6.56 29.66 10.50
C GLY A 760 7.74 30.23 9.70
N GLY A 761 8.94 29.66 9.84
CA GLY A 761 10.13 29.98 9.10
C GLY A 761 10.27 29.17 7.82
N SER A 762 10.85 29.77 6.78
CA SER A 762 11.43 29.04 5.68
C SER A 762 12.44 28.03 6.25
N LEU A 763 12.52 26.80 5.69
CA LEU A 763 13.64 25.87 5.91
C LEU A 763 14.95 26.47 5.34
N SER A 764 15.02 27.82 5.30
CA SER A 764 16.05 28.61 4.67
C SER A 764 17.41 28.46 5.36
N THR A 765 18.40 28.47 4.53
CA THR A 765 19.81 28.24 4.73
C THR A 765 20.55 29.29 5.61
N ASP A 766 19.86 30.35 6.05
CA ASP A 766 20.45 31.41 6.87
C ASP A 766 20.32 31.17 8.38
N LYS A 767 19.58 30.17 8.81
CA LYS A 767 19.76 29.64 10.16
C LYS A 767 20.87 28.60 10.05
N GLU A 768 21.95 28.81 10.76
CA GLU A 768 22.96 27.79 11.07
C GLU A 768 22.23 26.43 11.18
N VAL A 769 22.65 25.46 10.36
CA VAL A 769 22.25 24.07 10.54
C VAL A 769 22.19 23.85 12.02
N LEU A 770 21.01 23.56 12.55
CA LEU A 770 20.88 23.12 13.94
C LEU A 770 21.53 21.73 14.00
N ILE A 771 22.84 21.72 13.87
CA ILE A 771 23.67 20.73 14.52
C ILE A 771 23.22 20.85 15.96
N PRO A 772 22.67 19.84 16.58
CA PRO A 772 22.20 19.93 17.95
C PRO A 772 23.32 20.58 18.76
N ASP A 773 23.07 21.77 19.33
CA ASP A 773 24.08 22.53 20.07
C ASP A 773 24.67 21.73 21.23
N GLN A 774 24.13 20.54 21.48
CA GLN A 774 24.53 19.71 22.60
C GLN A 774 24.51 18.22 22.23
N PHE A 775 25.50 17.51 22.74
CA PHE A 775 25.48 16.06 22.79
C PHE A 775 24.25 15.58 23.57
N ASP A 776 23.49 14.67 23.00
CA ASP A 776 22.34 14.07 23.67
C ASP A 776 22.37 12.54 23.55
N LEU A 777 21.85 11.89 24.57
CA LEU A 777 21.57 10.45 24.57
C LEU A 777 20.12 10.27 24.96
N LYS A 778 19.29 9.78 24.03
CA LYS A 778 17.85 9.59 24.24
C LYS A 778 17.58 8.37 25.14
N GLN A 779 16.38 8.32 25.71
CA GLN A 779 15.89 7.12 26.38
C GLN A 779 15.64 6.06 25.31
N ASN A 780 16.10 4.83 25.59
CA ASN A 780 15.82 3.71 24.69
C ASN A 780 14.31 3.46 24.57
N TYR A 781 13.88 3.08 23.40
CA TYR A 781 12.48 2.73 23.16
C TYR A 781 12.39 1.41 22.35
N PRO A 782 11.48 0.49 22.76
CA PRO A 782 10.66 0.53 23.98
C PRO A 782 11.50 0.42 25.26
N ASN A 783 10.96 0.89 26.40
CA ASN A 783 11.53 0.70 27.73
C ASN A 783 10.42 0.68 28.79
N PRO A 784 10.10 -0.48 29.43
CA PRO A 784 10.82 -1.76 29.33
C PRO A 784 10.80 -2.39 27.94
N PHE A 785 11.77 -3.29 27.64
CA PHE A 785 11.90 -3.93 26.34
C PHE A 785 12.03 -5.45 26.43
N ASN A 786 11.66 -6.18 25.35
CA ASN A 786 11.70 -7.65 25.26
C ASN A 786 11.87 -8.12 23.78
N PRO A 787 12.96 -8.78 23.40
CA PRO A 787 14.29 -8.60 23.94
C PRO A 787 15.04 -7.45 23.29
N SER A 788 14.42 -6.70 22.34
CA SER A 788 15.07 -5.67 21.53
C SER A 788 14.59 -4.27 21.86
N THR A 789 15.48 -3.29 21.71
CA THR A 789 15.19 -1.85 21.88
C THR A 789 16.13 -1.02 21.02
N GLN A 790 15.72 0.18 20.66
CA GLN A 790 16.57 1.18 19.99
C GLN A 790 17.14 2.17 20.99
N ILE A 791 18.39 2.57 20.75
CA ILE A 791 19.07 3.64 21.48
C ILE A 791 19.47 4.71 20.46
N GLN A 792 19.02 5.93 20.66
CA GLN A 792 19.35 7.07 19.80
C GLN A 792 20.26 8.04 20.54
N TYR A 793 21.22 8.62 19.81
CA TYR A 793 22.10 9.68 20.33
C TYR A 793 22.43 10.71 19.25
N HIS A 794 22.78 11.92 19.70
CA HIS A 794 23.14 13.05 18.82
C HIS A 794 24.56 13.55 19.10
N LEU A 795 25.27 13.81 18.01
CA LEU A 795 26.63 14.39 18.04
C LEU A 795 26.61 15.78 17.38
N PRO A 796 26.91 16.87 18.08
CA PRO A 796 27.01 18.20 17.48
C PRO A 796 28.22 18.34 16.54
N VAL A 797 29.26 17.56 16.77
CA VAL A 797 30.47 17.47 15.93
C VAL A 797 30.88 16.01 15.78
N GLY A 798 31.38 15.66 14.60
CA GLY A 798 31.92 14.32 14.38
C GLY A 798 33.08 13.99 15.34
N GLY A 799 33.11 12.76 15.85
CA GLY A 799 34.11 12.32 16.81
C GLY A 799 34.09 10.83 17.09
N ASN A 800 35.10 10.37 17.83
CA ASN A 800 35.09 8.99 18.29
C ASN A 800 34.06 8.82 19.42
N VAL A 801 33.18 7.86 19.24
CA VAL A 801 32.16 7.49 20.24
C VAL A 801 32.43 6.11 20.82
N SER A 802 31.91 5.90 22.01
CA SER A 802 31.81 4.56 22.64
C SER A 802 30.45 4.47 23.34
N LEU A 803 29.61 3.55 22.89
CA LEU A 803 28.30 3.27 23.46
C LEU A 803 28.31 1.85 24.07
N ASN A 804 28.29 1.78 25.40
CA ASN A 804 28.41 0.54 26.16
C ASN A 804 27.20 0.27 27.06
N VAL A 805 26.83 -0.99 27.21
CA VAL A 805 25.81 -1.45 28.14
C VAL A 805 26.49 -2.05 29.37
N TYR A 806 25.98 -1.67 30.56
CA TYR A 806 26.48 -2.07 31.85
C TYR A 806 25.41 -2.80 32.69
N ASN A 807 25.81 -3.77 33.45
CA ASN A 807 24.96 -4.39 34.49
C ASN A 807 24.92 -3.52 35.76
N MET A 808 24.17 -3.97 36.78
CA MET A 808 24.06 -3.29 38.08
C MET A 808 25.37 -3.17 38.87
N LEU A 809 26.38 -3.97 38.53
CA LEU A 809 27.70 -3.93 39.15
C LEU A 809 28.65 -2.96 38.46
N GLY A 810 28.21 -2.34 37.33
CA GLY A 810 29.04 -1.44 36.55
C GLY A 810 29.98 -2.16 35.56
N GLU A 811 29.77 -3.44 35.33
CA GLU A 811 30.55 -4.21 34.35
C GLU A 811 29.96 -4.07 32.97
N ILE A 812 30.78 -3.90 31.93
CA ILE A 812 30.34 -3.86 30.53
C ILE A 812 29.85 -5.25 30.14
N VAL A 813 28.60 -5.35 29.73
CA VAL A 813 28.00 -6.57 29.22
C VAL A 813 27.91 -6.62 27.70
N VAL A 814 27.81 -5.48 27.05
CA VAL A 814 27.80 -5.36 25.60
C VAL A 814 28.43 -4.02 25.21
N GLU A 815 29.26 -4.00 24.16
CA GLU A 815 29.71 -2.82 23.44
C GLU A 815 28.83 -2.71 22.18
N LEU A 816 28.01 -1.66 22.08
CA LEU A 816 27.04 -1.47 21.02
C LEU A 816 27.59 -0.69 19.85
N ASP A 817 28.44 0.31 20.13
CA ASP A 817 29.06 1.15 19.10
C ASP A 817 30.43 1.65 19.57
N ASN A 818 31.41 1.68 18.65
CA ASN A 818 32.77 2.12 18.97
C ASN A 818 33.47 2.57 17.67
N GLY A 819 33.92 3.81 17.62
CA GLY A 819 34.66 4.36 16.50
C GLY A 819 34.27 5.78 16.14
N PHE A 820 34.74 6.27 15.00
CA PHE A 820 34.42 7.61 14.53
C PHE A 820 33.02 7.65 13.93
N LYS A 821 32.24 8.65 14.35
CA LYS A 821 30.92 8.98 13.79
C LYS A 821 30.90 10.44 13.37
N ASN A 822 30.19 10.71 12.27
CA ASN A 822 29.94 12.07 11.82
C ASN A 822 29.04 12.84 12.80
N SER A 823 28.96 14.14 12.68
CA SER A 823 27.92 14.93 13.37
C SER A 823 26.54 14.49 12.89
N GLY A 824 25.54 14.55 13.78
CA GLY A 824 24.16 14.17 13.45
C GLY A 824 23.55 13.18 14.44
N ARG A 825 22.43 12.61 14.04
CA ARG A 825 21.68 11.58 14.79
C ARG A 825 22.19 10.19 14.44
N HIS A 826 22.33 9.35 15.44
CA HIS A 826 22.72 7.94 15.32
C HIS A 826 21.74 7.05 16.06
N THR A 827 21.39 5.93 15.46
CA THR A 827 20.48 4.92 16.04
C THR A 827 21.18 3.57 16.11
N VAL A 828 21.12 2.93 17.26
CA VAL A 828 21.74 1.61 17.49
C VAL A 828 20.71 0.66 18.06
N ASN A 829 20.51 -0.48 17.38
CA ASN A 829 19.63 -1.54 17.85
C ASN A 829 20.34 -2.42 18.88
N PHE A 830 19.69 -2.64 20.01
CA PHE A 830 20.20 -3.51 21.09
C PHE A 830 19.26 -4.69 21.28
N ASN A 831 19.82 -5.90 21.20
CA ASN A 831 19.13 -7.14 21.50
C ASN A 831 19.68 -7.78 22.77
N GLY A 832 18.86 -7.79 23.84
CA GLY A 832 19.18 -8.35 25.15
C GLY A 832 18.84 -9.84 25.31
N ALA A 833 18.55 -10.59 24.24
CA ALA A 833 18.11 -11.99 24.31
C ALA A 833 19.04 -12.91 25.12
N MET A 834 20.35 -12.61 25.17
CA MET A 834 21.34 -13.38 25.91
C MET A 834 21.55 -12.90 27.37
N LEU A 835 20.89 -11.80 27.75
CA LEU A 835 21.03 -11.23 29.09
C LEU A 835 19.83 -11.60 29.98
N PRO A 836 20.00 -11.77 31.30
CA PRO A 836 18.88 -11.97 32.23
C PRO A 836 17.93 -10.76 32.27
N SER A 837 16.65 -11.00 32.57
CA SER A 837 15.71 -9.89 32.88
C SER A 837 16.26 -9.05 34.04
N GLY A 838 16.19 -7.73 33.93
CA GLY A 838 16.74 -6.85 34.95
C GLY A 838 17.00 -5.43 34.48
N ILE A 839 17.61 -4.65 35.38
CA ILE A 839 18.00 -3.26 35.09
C ILE A 839 19.42 -3.24 34.52
N TYR A 840 19.59 -2.51 33.46
CA TYR A 840 20.85 -2.22 32.78
C TYR A 840 21.01 -0.71 32.63
N PHE A 841 22.25 -0.29 32.36
CA PHE A 841 22.57 1.09 32.04
C PHE A 841 23.31 1.11 30.72
N TYR A 842 23.06 2.10 29.88
CA TYR A 842 23.87 2.36 28.69
C TYR A 842 24.49 3.73 28.79
N GLN A 843 25.74 3.84 28.36
CA GLN A 843 26.53 5.05 28.45
C GLN A 843 27.19 5.36 27.13
N LEU A 844 26.92 6.58 26.64
CA LEU A 844 27.63 7.18 25.51
C LEU A 844 28.77 8.04 26.00
N ARG A 845 29.94 7.89 25.37
CA ARG A 845 31.11 8.77 25.51
C ARG A 845 31.55 9.30 24.16
N SER A 846 31.83 10.59 24.08
CA SER A 846 32.45 11.24 22.91
C SER A 846 33.28 12.45 23.38
N GLY A 847 34.62 12.34 23.31
CA GLY A 847 35.50 13.33 23.93
C GLY A 847 35.26 13.46 25.44
N ASP A 848 35.01 14.67 25.92
CA ASP A 848 34.69 14.96 27.33
C ASP A 848 33.22 14.73 27.69
N PHE A 849 32.36 14.46 26.66
CA PHE A 849 30.95 14.20 26.89
C PHE A 849 30.70 12.77 27.39
N VAL A 850 29.95 12.65 28.48
CA VAL A 850 29.49 11.36 29.02
C VAL A 850 28.04 11.48 29.46
N ARG A 851 27.17 10.62 28.92
CA ARG A 851 25.77 10.49 29.35
C ARG A 851 25.42 9.03 29.59
N THR A 852 24.63 8.80 30.63
CA THR A 852 24.18 7.45 31.04
C THR A 852 22.69 7.45 31.23
N LYS A 853 22.02 6.43 30.71
CA LYS A 853 20.59 6.19 30.86
C LYS A 853 20.33 4.79 31.39
N LYS A 854 19.18 4.59 32.01
CA LYS A 854 18.70 3.32 32.54
C LYS A 854 17.75 2.66 31.57
N MET A 855 17.84 1.35 31.42
CA MET A 855 16.87 0.54 30.65
C MET A 855 16.46 -0.71 31.44
N THR A 856 15.29 -1.25 31.15
CA THR A 856 14.74 -2.43 31.85
C THR A 856 14.44 -3.51 30.83
N LEU A 857 15.14 -4.65 30.92
CA LEU A 857 14.86 -5.83 30.11
C LEU A 857 13.85 -6.71 30.86
N MET A 858 12.76 -7.04 30.23
CA MET A 858 11.73 -7.95 30.70
C MET A 858 11.62 -9.11 29.69
N LYS A 859 11.73 -10.34 30.18
CA LYS A 859 11.52 -11.56 29.39
C LYS A 859 10.30 -12.27 29.90
#